data_9b842cd05fa01825be61451fd2b340b4
#
_entry.id   9b842cd05fa01825be61451fd2b340b4
#
_cell.length_a   1.000
_cell.length_b   1.000
_cell.length_c   1.000
_cell.angle_alpha   90.00
_cell.angle_beta   90.00
_cell.angle_gamma   90.00
#
_symmetry.space_group_name_H-M   'P 1'
#
loop_
_entity.id
_entity.type
_entity.pdbx_description
1 polymer ?
#
loop_
_entity_poly.entity_id
_entity_poly.type
_entity_poly.pdbx_seq_one_letter_code
_entity_poly.pdbx_strand_id
1 'polypeptide(L)'
;MKKIILLVLVICMNMQFAFAQNKSLAAEVAATAMATLWKEKPEADTAKPTKWTYDQGVVLLGIERLWIQTGNPVYFSYMQKSMDYFVSDNGDIKFYKAQDYNIDNILCGRILLTLYNVTGQAKYYKAATLLRDQLKGQPRTKEGGFWHKKIYPNQMWLDGLYMGQPFYTAYAKQFHEPEAFDDIANQFIWMELHARDAKTGLLYHGWDESKEQKWANPVTGCSPHFWGRAMGWYEMALVDVLENFPESHPKREALVAILKRLVEAIKKVQDPATGLWYDILNLPKEKGNYVEASASAMFVCATAKAVRLGLLPTSYLALATKGYDGIVKQFIRKDDKGYTNLEGTVSVSGLGGKPYRDGSYAYYISEKVVVNDPKGVGAFIQAANEMEWHTTLKLGKKQVFLLDDYYNAEKKKDIKGVEYAYHYKWPEMYNNGFSFLGNVITANGLQTKTLSEAPTASNLKNASIYMIVDADNVGDNPTPNYMRDKDATEIYNWVKAGGVLVLFHNDKPNADFTAINKLSDLFGIHFNEDTHNRVVGNDYVGGKIEVPAGNKILKNVQTIYQKEVCSITVKAPAQSMLAKGDLVVFATAKIGKGTVFATGDPWLYNEYTDGRKLPVMYQNAQAAKDLVQWLIQQIPVKK
;
A
#
# COMPACT_ATOMS: atom_id res chain seq x y z
N MET A 1 16.60 41.15 -22.35
CA MET A 1 15.50 40.85 -21.41
C MET A 1 14.31 40.18 -22.06
N LYS A 2 13.70 40.66 -23.16
CA LYS A 2 12.54 40.01 -23.80
C LYS A 2 12.76 38.58 -24.31
N LYS A 3 13.97 38.21 -24.77
CA LYS A 3 14.30 36.85 -25.24
C LYS A 3 14.48 35.84 -24.10
N ILE A 4 14.92 36.30 -22.91
CA ILE A 4 15.08 35.44 -21.72
C ILE A 4 13.72 35.14 -21.08
N ILE A 5 12.80 36.13 -21.08
CA ILE A 5 11.44 35.95 -20.57
C ILE A 5 10.65 34.95 -21.43
N LEU A 6 10.86 34.99 -22.77
CA LEU A 6 10.20 34.04 -23.68
C LEU A 6 10.72 32.60 -23.50
N LEU A 7 12.02 32.44 -23.22
CA LEU A 7 12.64 31.13 -22.97
C LEU A 7 12.14 30.51 -21.65
N VAL A 8 11.99 31.31 -20.60
CA VAL A 8 11.45 30.86 -19.30
C VAL A 8 9.97 30.50 -19.41
N LEU A 9 9.17 31.27 -20.15
CA LEU A 9 7.75 30.95 -20.41
C LEU A 9 7.58 29.67 -21.25
N VAL A 10 8.45 29.43 -22.23
CA VAL A 10 8.43 28.19 -23.03
C VAL A 10 8.89 26.99 -22.21
N ILE A 11 9.85 27.15 -21.29
CA ILE A 11 10.29 26.09 -20.36
C ILE A 11 9.17 25.79 -19.34
N CYS A 12 8.49 26.80 -18.80
CA CYS A 12 7.35 26.60 -17.91
C CYS A 12 6.14 25.96 -18.63
N MET A 13 5.85 26.32 -19.90
CA MET A 13 4.83 25.67 -20.70
C MET A 13 5.19 24.21 -21.05
N ASN A 14 6.46 23.92 -21.36
CA ASN A 14 6.88 22.54 -21.63
C ASN A 14 6.90 21.66 -20.37
N MET A 15 7.11 22.22 -19.17
CA MET A 15 6.93 21.48 -17.92
C MET A 15 5.47 21.10 -17.65
N GLN A 16 4.49 21.88 -18.13
CA GLN A 16 3.07 21.50 -18.01
C GLN A 16 2.64 20.43 -19.02
N PHE A 17 3.30 20.29 -20.18
CA PHE A 17 2.96 19.29 -21.19
C PHE A 17 3.57 17.90 -20.94
N ALA A 18 4.56 17.75 -20.08
CA ALA A 18 5.16 16.45 -19.74
C ALA A 18 4.30 15.57 -18.81
N PHE A 19 3.17 16.08 -18.31
CA PHE A 19 2.28 15.39 -17.37
C PHE A 19 0.86 15.13 -17.90
N ALA A 20 0.65 15.11 -19.20
CA ALA A 20 -0.61 14.66 -19.79
C ALA A 20 -0.70 13.12 -19.90
N GLN A 21 -0.21 12.36 -18.93
CA GLN A 21 -0.79 11.06 -18.61
C GLN A 21 -2.18 11.32 -18.04
N ASN A 22 -3.21 10.64 -18.54
CA ASN A 22 -4.54 10.67 -17.94
C ASN A 22 -4.39 10.49 -16.42
N LYS A 23 -4.49 11.60 -15.66
CA LYS A 23 -4.40 11.53 -14.20
C LYS A 23 -5.54 10.65 -13.75
N SER A 24 -5.25 9.66 -12.94
CA SER A 24 -6.29 8.85 -12.32
C SER A 24 -7.21 9.72 -11.48
N LEU A 25 -8.46 9.33 -11.37
CA LEU A 25 -9.43 10.09 -10.56
C LEU A 25 -9.00 10.18 -9.09
N ALA A 26 -8.34 9.12 -8.57
CA ALA A 26 -7.71 9.14 -7.26
C ALA A 26 -6.67 10.27 -7.15
N ALA A 27 -5.82 10.44 -8.16
CA ALA A 27 -4.79 11.49 -8.19
C ALA A 27 -5.39 12.90 -8.31
N GLU A 28 -6.49 13.07 -9.06
CA GLU A 28 -7.18 14.36 -9.17
C GLU A 28 -7.79 14.79 -7.82
N VAL A 29 -8.51 13.90 -7.15
CA VAL A 29 -9.11 14.18 -5.83
C VAL A 29 -8.02 14.39 -4.77
N ALA A 30 -6.94 13.60 -4.79
CA ALA A 30 -5.80 13.82 -3.90
C ALA A 30 -5.13 15.18 -4.12
N ALA A 31 -4.95 15.62 -5.38
CA ALA A 31 -4.41 16.94 -5.69
C ALA A 31 -5.31 18.06 -5.13
N THR A 32 -6.63 17.92 -5.24
CA THR A 32 -7.59 18.85 -4.63
C THR A 32 -7.45 18.87 -3.11
N ALA A 33 -7.40 17.69 -2.47
CA ALA A 33 -7.22 17.59 -1.03
C ALA A 33 -5.92 18.24 -0.54
N MET A 34 -4.81 17.95 -1.20
CA MET A 34 -3.51 18.53 -0.89
C MET A 34 -3.48 20.05 -1.10
N ALA A 35 -4.25 20.57 -2.05
CA ALA A 35 -4.33 22.00 -2.34
C ALA A 35 -5.25 22.76 -1.39
N THR A 36 -6.29 22.14 -0.83
CA THR A 36 -7.39 22.85 -0.16
C THR A 36 -7.55 22.51 1.31
N LEU A 37 -7.27 21.27 1.74
CA LEU A 37 -7.47 20.87 3.13
C LEU A 37 -6.35 21.42 4.04
N TRP A 38 -6.74 21.89 5.22
CA TRP A 38 -5.87 22.40 6.30
C TRP A 38 -4.90 23.52 5.90
N LYS A 39 -5.19 24.26 4.83
CA LYS A 39 -4.42 25.43 4.42
C LYS A 39 -5.16 26.71 4.75
N GLU A 40 -4.49 27.65 5.41
CA GLU A 40 -5.01 29.01 5.58
C GLU A 40 -5.00 29.78 4.25
N LYS A 41 -4.00 29.45 3.39
CA LYS A 41 -3.86 29.99 2.02
C LYS A 41 -3.61 28.85 1.05
N PRO A 42 -4.24 28.85 -0.14
CA PRO A 42 -4.04 27.80 -1.14
C PRO A 42 -2.57 27.62 -1.58
N GLU A 43 -1.77 28.71 -1.50
CA GLU A 43 -0.36 28.72 -1.88
C GLU A 43 0.58 28.17 -0.80
N ALA A 44 0.06 27.85 0.40
CA ALA A 44 0.89 27.30 1.48
C ALA A 44 1.37 25.90 1.15
N ASP A 45 2.68 25.66 1.27
CA ASP A 45 3.32 24.37 0.94
C ASP A 45 2.96 23.24 1.91
N THR A 46 2.42 23.54 3.08
CA THR A 46 2.17 22.57 4.15
C THR A 46 0.79 22.71 4.74
N ALA A 47 0.11 21.57 4.97
CA ALA A 47 -1.06 21.50 5.82
C ALA A 47 -0.69 21.84 7.27
N LYS A 48 -1.44 22.73 7.92
CA LYS A 48 -1.26 23.11 9.32
C LYS A 48 -2.55 22.90 10.10
N PRO A 49 -2.95 21.66 10.37
CA PRO A 49 -4.14 21.40 11.15
C PRO A 49 -3.94 21.88 12.60
N THR A 50 -5.02 22.32 13.23
CA THR A 50 -5.01 22.87 14.59
C THR A 50 -4.99 21.81 15.68
N LYS A 51 -5.06 20.52 15.32
CA LYS A 51 -5.08 19.38 16.26
C LYS A 51 -4.53 18.11 15.60
N TRP A 52 -4.06 17.20 16.44
CA TRP A 52 -3.80 15.82 16.03
C TRP A 52 -5.13 15.09 15.88
N THR A 53 -5.46 14.61 14.68
CA THR A 53 -6.78 14.03 14.40
C THR A 53 -6.73 12.95 13.33
N TYR A 54 -7.64 11.96 13.43
CA TYR A 54 -7.80 10.89 12.47
C TYR A 54 -8.19 11.38 11.06
N ASP A 55 -8.91 12.49 10.95
CA ASP A 55 -9.34 13.06 9.66
C ASP A 55 -8.15 13.23 8.70
N GLN A 56 -7.05 13.77 9.22
CA GLN A 56 -5.82 13.89 8.44
C GLN A 56 -5.23 12.53 8.10
N GLY A 57 -5.23 11.60 9.07
CA GLY A 57 -4.72 10.26 8.87
C GLY A 57 -5.43 9.51 7.73
N VAL A 58 -6.75 9.63 7.64
CA VAL A 58 -7.53 8.98 6.56
C VAL A 58 -7.13 9.49 5.18
N VAL A 59 -6.93 10.81 5.03
CA VAL A 59 -6.47 11.40 3.76
C VAL A 59 -5.04 10.97 3.46
N LEU A 60 -4.15 10.98 4.46
CA LEU A 60 -2.75 10.57 4.28
C LEU A 60 -2.62 9.10 3.89
N LEU A 61 -3.49 8.21 4.39
CA LEU A 61 -3.53 6.80 3.95
C LEU A 61 -3.93 6.67 2.47
N GLY A 62 -4.84 7.51 1.99
CA GLY A 62 -5.16 7.59 0.56
C GLY A 62 -3.97 8.06 -0.28
N ILE A 63 -3.26 9.09 0.19
CA ILE A 63 -2.06 9.63 -0.45
C ILE A 63 -0.90 8.61 -0.43
N GLU A 64 -0.74 7.85 0.65
CA GLU A 64 0.21 6.74 0.76
C GLU A 64 -0.02 5.69 -0.34
N ARG A 65 -1.28 5.29 -0.55
CA ARG A 65 -1.63 4.33 -1.61
C ARG A 65 -1.27 4.86 -3.00
N LEU A 66 -1.51 6.15 -3.27
CA LEU A 66 -1.08 6.79 -4.50
C LEU A 66 0.44 6.82 -4.67
N TRP A 67 1.17 7.12 -3.59
CA TRP A 67 2.63 7.07 -3.62
C TRP A 67 3.14 5.67 -3.97
N ILE A 68 2.66 4.65 -3.27
CA ILE A 68 3.01 3.24 -3.52
C ILE A 68 2.70 2.82 -4.98
N GLN A 69 1.58 3.27 -5.53
CA GLN A 69 1.16 2.93 -6.88
C GLN A 69 1.97 3.65 -7.97
N THR A 70 2.39 4.90 -7.71
CA THR A 70 2.94 5.78 -8.74
C THR A 70 4.43 6.03 -8.62
N GLY A 71 5.01 5.93 -7.43
CA GLY A 71 6.37 6.39 -7.13
C GLY A 71 6.52 7.93 -7.24
N ASN A 72 5.42 8.70 -7.17
CA ASN A 72 5.48 10.14 -7.30
C ASN A 72 5.94 10.78 -5.97
N PRO A 73 7.09 11.51 -5.96
CA PRO A 73 7.69 12.09 -4.75
C PRO A 73 6.80 13.11 -4.04
N VAL A 74 5.89 13.74 -4.75
CA VAL A 74 4.99 14.76 -4.19
C VAL A 74 4.14 14.18 -3.06
N TYR A 75 3.66 12.96 -3.22
CA TYR A 75 2.84 12.29 -2.21
C TYR A 75 3.63 11.95 -0.94
N PHE A 76 4.82 11.37 -1.09
CA PHE A 76 5.68 11.08 0.07
C PHE A 76 6.08 12.36 0.81
N SER A 77 6.51 13.39 0.07
CA SER A 77 6.88 14.68 0.65
C SER A 77 5.72 15.33 1.41
N TYR A 78 4.49 15.22 0.88
CA TYR A 78 3.30 15.75 1.56
C TYR A 78 3.02 14.99 2.87
N MET A 79 3.08 13.64 2.86
CA MET A 79 2.91 12.82 4.07
C MET A 79 3.95 13.16 5.13
N GLN A 80 5.22 13.21 4.73
CA GLN A 80 6.33 13.47 5.64
C GLN A 80 6.21 14.87 6.26
N LYS A 81 6.03 15.91 5.44
CA LYS A 81 5.85 17.29 5.92
C LYS A 81 4.64 17.43 6.86
N SER A 82 3.54 16.71 6.56
CA SER A 82 2.34 16.71 7.40
C SER A 82 2.62 16.11 8.78
N MET A 83 3.37 15.01 8.85
CA MET A 83 3.72 14.38 10.13
C MET A 83 4.83 15.15 10.87
N ASP A 84 5.81 15.72 10.17
CA ASP A 84 6.87 16.56 10.76
C ASP A 84 6.33 17.83 11.43
N TYR A 85 5.16 18.30 11.02
CA TYR A 85 4.48 19.38 11.73
C TYR A 85 4.06 19.00 13.15
N PHE A 86 3.74 17.74 13.38
CA PHE A 86 3.29 17.25 14.69
C PHE A 86 4.39 16.58 15.51
N VAL A 87 5.33 15.88 14.87
CA VAL A 87 6.29 15.00 15.53
C VAL A 87 7.62 15.72 15.73
N SER A 88 8.01 15.90 17.00
CA SER A 88 9.32 16.43 17.36
C SER A 88 10.44 15.40 17.11
N ASP A 89 11.71 15.84 17.14
CA ASP A 89 12.86 14.94 17.01
C ASP A 89 12.95 13.91 18.15
N ASN A 90 12.34 14.22 19.29
CA ASN A 90 12.24 13.30 20.44
C ASN A 90 11.09 12.30 20.32
N GLY A 91 10.20 12.46 19.32
CA GLY A 91 9.03 11.61 19.12
C GLY A 91 7.77 12.09 19.85
N ASP A 92 7.81 13.27 20.50
CA ASP A 92 6.60 13.86 21.09
C ASP A 92 5.63 14.29 19.98
N ILE A 93 4.33 14.11 20.24
CA ILE A 93 3.28 14.45 19.28
C ILE A 93 2.54 15.71 19.76
N LYS A 94 2.62 16.76 18.98
CA LYS A 94 1.94 18.04 19.23
C LYS A 94 0.42 17.85 19.25
N PHE A 95 -0.26 18.47 20.22
CA PHE A 95 -1.71 18.37 20.46
C PHE A 95 -2.23 16.98 20.86
N TYR A 96 -1.38 16.00 21.11
CA TYR A 96 -1.74 14.68 21.57
C TYR A 96 -1.59 14.59 23.09
N LYS A 97 -2.56 13.90 23.72
CA LYS A 97 -2.54 13.58 25.16
C LYS A 97 -2.94 12.13 25.35
N ALA A 98 -1.99 11.28 25.71
CA ALA A 98 -2.24 9.85 25.93
C ALA A 98 -3.33 9.57 26.97
N GLN A 99 -3.39 10.40 28.02
CA GLN A 99 -4.35 10.26 29.14
C GLN A 99 -5.82 10.49 28.76
N ASP A 100 -6.07 11.08 27.58
CA ASP A 100 -7.43 11.20 27.03
C ASP A 100 -7.97 9.84 26.59
N TYR A 101 -7.09 8.86 26.39
CA TYR A 101 -7.41 7.54 25.88
C TYR A 101 -8.42 7.61 24.73
N ASN A 102 -8.20 8.54 23.83
CA ASN A 102 -9.01 8.71 22.63
C ASN A 102 -8.43 7.83 21.51
N ILE A 103 -9.16 6.78 21.15
CA ILE A 103 -8.68 5.81 20.16
C ILE A 103 -8.57 6.41 18.75
N ASP A 104 -9.32 7.48 18.44
CA ASP A 104 -9.23 8.21 17.16
C ASP A 104 -7.82 8.75 16.92
N ASN A 105 -7.09 9.09 17.98
CA ASN A 105 -5.73 9.63 17.88
C ASN A 105 -4.69 8.59 17.41
N ILE A 106 -5.04 7.32 17.40
CA ILE A 106 -4.12 6.21 17.05
C ILE A 106 -3.93 6.09 15.53
N LEU A 107 -4.95 6.44 14.74
CA LEU A 107 -4.96 6.17 13.29
C LEU A 107 -3.74 6.71 12.54
N CYS A 108 -3.29 7.93 12.85
CA CYS A 108 -2.10 8.52 12.23
C CYS A 108 -0.81 7.72 12.50
N GLY A 109 -0.81 6.85 13.51
CA GLY A 109 0.29 5.93 13.79
C GLY A 109 0.67 5.04 12.61
N ARG A 110 -0.27 4.73 11.73
CA ARG A 110 -0.01 3.96 10.49
C ARG A 110 0.98 4.69 9.59
N ILE A 111 0.80 5.99 9.40
CA ILE A 111 1.73 6.83 8.61
C ILE A 111 3.09 6.95 9.30
N LEU A 112 3.13 7.02 10.64
CA LEU A 112 4.39 7.03 11.38
C LEU A 112 5.19 5.75 11.14
N LEU A 113 4.55 4.58 11.11
CA LEU A 113 5.20 3.30 10.80
C LEU A 113 5.77 3.32 9.37
N THR A 114 5.01 3.79 8.39
CA THR A 114 5.49 3.94 7.01
C THR A 114 6.69 4.87 6.93
N LEU A 115 6.63 6.05 7.56
CA LEU A 115 7.75 6.99 7.57
C LEU A 115 8.99 6.42 8.25
N TYR A 116 8.81 5.67 9.36
CA TYR A 116 9.92 4.96 10.00
C TYR A 116 10.55 3.93 9.06
N ASN A 117 9.75 3.08 8.44
CA ASN A 117 10.21 2.03 7.54
C ASN A 117 10.95 2.57 6.32
N VAL A 118 10.52 3.71 5.81
CA VAL A 118 11.09 4.33 4.61
C VAL A 118 12.34 5.16 4.92
N THR A 119 12.37 5.86 6.07
CA THR A 119 13.44 6.83 6.38
C THR A 119 14.42 6.36 7.44
N GLY A 120 14.06 5.36 8.25
CA GLY A 120 14.84 4.92 9.41
C GLY A 120 14.90 5.95 10.57
N GLN A 121 14.16 7.07 10.49
CA GLN A 121 14.25 8.12 11.51
C GLN A 121 13.59 7.70 12.81
N ALA A 122 14.38 7.65 13.89
CA ALA A 122 13.94 7.18 15.20
C ALA A 122 12.75 7.98 15.79
N LYS A 123 12.55 9.23 15.41
CA LYS A 123 11.42 10.04 15.88
C LYS A 123 10.06 9.43 15.56
N TYR A 124 9.91 8.84 14.37
CA TYR A 124 8.65 8.20 13.97
C TYR A 124 8.38 6.90 14.74
N TYR A 125 9.43 6.11 15.01
CA TYR A 125 9.33 4.94 15.88
C TYR A 125 8.90 5.34 17.30
N LYS A 126 9.55 6.34 17.90
CA LYS A 126 9.21 6.83 19.24
C LYS A 126 7.76 7.34 19.30
N ALA A 127 7.33 8.11 18.32
CA ALA A 127 5.95 8.59 18.22
C ALA A 127 4.94 7.43 18.05
N ALA A 128 5.25 6.44 17.21
CA ALA A 128 4.41 5.26 17.07
C ALA A 128 4.36 4.43 18.37
N THR A 129 5.47 4.32 19.09
CA THR A 129 5.52 3.65 20.40
C THR A 129 4.66 4.36 21.45
N LEU A 130 4.67 5.70 21.45
CA LEU A 130 3.79 6.49 22.33
C LEU A 130 2.31 6.18 22.09
N LEU A 131 1.89 6.02 20.81
CA LEU A 131 0.52 5.62 20.47
C LEU A 131 0.24 4.15 20.86
N ARG A 132 1.22 3.26 20.69
CA ARG A 132 1.10 1.86 21.13
C ARG A 132 0.94 1.76 22.65
N ASP A 133 1.65 2.58 23.41
CA ASP A 133 1.56 2.60 24.88
C ASP A 133 0.20 3.11 25.35
N GLN A 134 -0.45 4.04 24.63
CA GLN A 134 -1.85 4.38 24.89
C GLN A 134 -2.73 3.13 24.82
N LEU A 135 -2.59 2.30 23.77
CA LEU A 135 -3.42 1.09 23.61
C LEU A 135 -3.19 0.06 24.72
N LYS A 136 -1.98 -0.03 25.29
CA LYS A 136 -1.73 -0.89 26.47
C LYS A 136 -2.54 -0.46 27.69
N GLY A 137 -2.68 0.86 27.88
CA GLY A 137 -3.45 1.45 28.97
C GLY A 137 -4.90 1.79 28.65
N GLN A 138 -5.36 1.52 27.42
CA GLN A 138 -6.73 1.87 26.99
C GLN A 138 -7.77 1.24 27.95
N PRO A 139 -8.70 2.02 28.51
CA PRO A 139 -9.79 1.48 29.32
C PRO A 139 -10.59 0.42 28.54
N ARG A 140 -11.09 -0.58 29.27
CA ARG A 140 -11.75 -1.75 28.66
C ARG A 140 -13.09 -2.06 29.30
N THR A 141 -13.96 -2.69 28.54
CA THR A 141 -15.15 -3.39 29.03
C THR A 141 -14.72 -4.59 29.88
N LYS A 142 -15.64 -5.21 30.60
CA LYS A 142 -15.37 -6.42 31.43
C LYS A 142 -14.80 -7.57 30.62
N GLU A 143 -15.23 -7.73 29.37
CA GLU A 143 -14.72 -8.76 28.46
C GLU A 143 -13.36 -8.40 27.83
N GLY A 144 -12.95 -7.13 27.89
CA GLY A 144 -11.68 -6.65 27.37
C GLY A 144 -11.75 -5.74 26.16
N GLY A 145 -12.96 -5.41 25.67
CA GLY A 145 -13.17 -4.49 24.55
C GLY A 145 -12.69 -3.06 24.88
N PHE A 146 -12.01 -2.42 23.95
CA PHE A 146 -11.53 -1.06 24.16
C PHE A 146 -12.68 -0.06 24.23
N TRP A 147 -12.71 0.78 25.28
CA TRP A 147 -13.58 1.94 25.24
C TRP A 147 -13.14 2.84 24.08
N HIS A 148 -14.13 3.36 23.35
CA HIS A 148 -13.83 4.26 22.24
C HIS A 148 -13.03 5.51 22.68
N LYS A 149 -13.41 6.07 23.85
CA LYS A 149 -12.70 7.18 24.52
C LYS A 149 -12.92 7.09 26.03
N LYS A 150 -11.97 7.61 26.80
CA LYS A 150 -12.15 7.70 28.26
C LYS A 150 -13.44 8.46 28.66
N ILE A 151 -13.83 9.47 27.89
CA ILE A 151 -15.06 10.24 28.11
C ILE A 151 -16.35 9.50 27.73
N TYR A 152 -16.22 8.30 27.11
CA TYR A 152 -17.32 7.40 26.77
C TYR A 152 -17.11 6.04 27.46
N PRO A 153 -17.27 5.98 28.81
CA PRO A 153 -16.97 4.76 29.55
C PRO A 153 -17.88 3.61 29.12
N ASN A 154 -17.35 2.40 29.14
CA ASN A 154 -18.03 1.15 28.79
C ASN A 154 -18.54 1.03 27.35
N GLN A 155 -18.11 1.93 26.43
CA GLN A 155 -18.63 1.98 25.07
C GLN A 155 -17.63 1.50 24.05
N MET A 156 -18.01 0.53 23.22
CA MET A 156 -17.35 0.17 21.97
C MET A 156 -18.15 0.73 20.79
N TRP A 157 -17.47 1.39 19.86
CA TRP A 157 -18.07 1.85 18.61
C TRP A 157 -17.36 1.20 17.43
N LEU A 158 -18.08 0.97 16.32
CA LEU A 158 -17.50 0.40 15.10
C LEU A 158 -16.32 1.22 14.58
N ASP A 159 -16.41 2.54 14.69
CA ASP A 159 -15.36 3.50 14.33
C ASP A 159 -14.03 3.21 15.01
N GLY A 160 -14.08 2.87 16.31
CA GLY A 160 -12.89 2.59 17.12
C GLY A 160 -12.05 1.42 16.58
N LEU A 161 -12.70 0.47 15.92
CA LEU A 161 -12.00 -0.67 15.32
C LEU A 161 -11.08 -0.22 14.16
N TYR A 162 -11.52 0.72 13.33
CA TYR A 162 -10.67 1.28 12.28
C TYR A 162 -9.58 2.20 12.83
N MET A 163 -9.93 3.00 13.83
CA MET A 163 -8.99 3.96 14.41
C MET A 163 -7.80 3.27 15.07
N GLY A 164 -8.02 2.14 15.76
CA GLY A 164 -6.99 1.47 16.55
C GLY A 164 -6.39 0.22 15.93
N GLN A 165 -7.23 -0.71 15.43
CA GLN A 165 -6.79 -2.08 15.18
C GLN A 165 -5.81 -2.24 13.99
N PRO A 166 -5.94 -1.52 12.85
CA PRO A 166 -4.95 -1.61 11.78
C PRO A 166 -3.55 -1.14 12.20
N PHE A 167 -3.47 -0.06 12.98
CA PHE A 167 -2.20 0.39 13.56
C PHE A 167 -1.64 -0.66 14.54
N TYR A 168 -2.47 -1.15 15.46
CA TYR A 168 -2.07 -2.15 16.44
C TYR A 168 -1.53 -3.42 15.77
N THR A 169 -2.21 -3.89 14.72
CA THR A 169 -1.78 -5.06 13.93
C THR A 169 -0.44 -4.81 13.23
N ALA A 170 -0.27 -3.67 12.57
CA ALA A 170 0.95 -3.33 11.86
C ALA A 170 2.13 -3.18 12.83
N TYR A 171 1.91 -2.51 13.97
CA TYR A 171 2.93 -2.36 15.02
C TYR A 171 3.33 -3.70 15.62
N ALA A 172 2.35 -4.53 15.99
CA ALA A 172 2.59 -5.85 16.58
C ALA A 172 3.38 -6.77 15.63
N LYS A 173 3.03 -6.78 14.35
CA LYS A 173 3.76 -7.53 13.33
C LYS A 173 5.19 -7.04 13.19
N GLN A 174 5.39 -5.73 13.10
CA GLN A 174 6.69 -5.12 12.86
C GLN A 174 7.65 -5.25 14.04
N PHE A 175 7.13 -5.14 15.26
CA PHE A 175 7.94 -5.12 16.48
C PHE A 175 7.78 -6.37 17.35
N HIS A 176 7.37 -7.48 16.73
CA HIS A 176 7.37 -8.84 17.30
C HIS A 176 6.56 -8.96 18.60
N GLU A 177 5.29 -8.52 18.58
CA GLU A 177 4.33 -8.67 19.67
C GLU A 177 3.27 -9.74 19.31
N PRO A 178 3.62 -11.05 19.22
CA PRO A 178 2.69 -12.08 18.74
C PRO A 178 1.45 -12.28 19.63
N GLU A 179 1.55 -12.01 20.92
CA GLU A 179 0.45 -12.06 21.89
C GLU A 179 -0.64 -11.02 21.61
N ALA A 180 -0.30 -9.92 20.92
CA ALA A 180 -1.23 -8.86 20.57
C ALA A 180 -2.33 -9.32 19.60
N PHE A 181 -2.06 -10.32 18.76
CA PHE A 181 -3.02 -10.78 17.76
C PHE A 181 -4.28 -11.41 18.37
N ASP A 182 -4.17 -12.02 19.54
CA ASP A 182 -5.35 -12.52 20.28
C ASP A 182 -6.27 -11.36 20.70
N ASP A 183 -5.70 -10.29 21.25
CA ASP A 183 -6.46 -9.10 21.66
C ASP A 183 -7.08 -8.41 20.45
N ILE A 184 -6.30 -8.20 19.37
CA ILE A 184 -6.79 -7.61 18.11
C ILE A 184 -8.00 -8.37 17.57
N ALA A 185 -7.92 -9.69 17.50
CA ALA A 185 -9.02 -10.52 17.01
C ALA A 185 -10.26 -10.41 17.92
N ASN A 186 -10.05 -10.42 19.22
CA ASN A 186 -11.12 -10.35 20.20
C ASN A 186 -11.91 -9.03 20.10
N GLN A 187 -11.26 -7.89 19.78
CA GLN A 187 -11.97 -6.63 19.60
C GLN A 187 -13.07 -6.74 18.51
N PHE A 188 -12.77 -7.41 17.41
CA PHE A 188 -13.76 -7.67 16.34
C PHE A 188 -14.82 -8.70 16.78
N ILE A 189 -14.39 -9.77 17.46
CA ILE A 189 -15.30 -10.84 17.92
C ILE A 189 -16.31 -10.29 18.93
N TRP A 190 -15.89 -9.48 19.89
CA TRP A 190 -16.81 -8.85 20.86
C TRP A 190 -17.76 -7.87 20.19
N MET A 191 -17.26 -7.03 19.29
CA MET A 191 -18.14 -6.10 18.57
C MET A 191 -19.16 -6.84 17.68
N GLU A 192 -18.74 -7.92 17.02
CA GLU A 192 -19.63 -8.82 16.27
C GLU A 192 -20.72 -9.43 17.18
N LEU A 193 -20.32 -9.92 18.36
CA LEU A 193 -21.21 -10.59 19.29
C LEU A 193 -22.31 -9.66 19.80
N HIS A 194 -21.93 -8.41 20.13
CA HIS A 194 -22.83 -7.48 20.80
C HIS A 194 -23.60 -6.57 19.84
N ALA A 195 -22.99 -6.14 18.73
CA ALA A 195 -23.59 -5.14 17.85
C ALA A 195 -24.30 -5.70 16.60
N ARG A 196 -24.15 -7.00 16.29
CA ARG A 196 -24.83 -7.56 15.10
C ARG A 196 -26.33 -7.80 15.35
N ASP A 197 -27.14 -7.24 14.48
CA ASP A 197 -28.55 -7.56 14.40
C ASP A 197 -28.80 -8.88 13.67
N ALA A 198 -29.36 -9.85 14.37
CA ALA A 198 -29.60 -11.19 13.83
C ALA A 198 -30.57 -11.20 12.63
N LYS A 199 -31.48 -10.23 12.54
CA LYS A 199 -32.52 -10.15 11.49
C LYS A 199 -31.96 -9.62 10.18
N THR A 200 -31.18 -8.56 10.22
CA THR A 200 -30.67 -7.87 9.04
C THR A 200 -29.25 -8.29 8.68
N GLY A 201 -28.47 -8.72 9.68
CA GLY A 201 -27.03 -8.96 9.57
C GLY A 201 -26.18 -7.68 9.60
N LEU A 202 -26.79 -6.51 9.76
CA LEU A 202 -26.09 -5.24 9.93
C LEU A 202 -25.60 -5.07 11.38
N LEU A 203 -24.66 -4.16 11.62
CA LEU A 203 -24.18 -3.86 12.96
C LEU A 203 -24.65 -2.47 13.40
N TYR A 204 -25.06 -2.37 14.65
CA TYR A 204 -25.35 -1.08 15.28
C TYR A 204 -24.09 -0.23 15.43
N HIS A 205 -24.21 1.09 15.36
CA HIS A 205 -23.09 2.03 15.41
C HIS A 205 -22.22 1.85 16.67
N GLY A 206 -22.85 1.69 17.83
CA GLY A 206 -22.16 1.52 19.11
C GLY A 206 -22.89 0.58 20.06
N TRP A 207 -22.13 0.08 21.02
CA TRP A 207 -22.59 -0.76 22.12
C TRP A 207 -22.08 -0.21 23.46
N ASP A 208 -22.98 -0.06 24.42
CA ASP A 208 -22.69 0.30 25.81
C ASP A 208 -22.90 -0.91 26.73
N GLU A 209 -21.80 -1.45 27.27
CA GLU A 209 -21.84 -2.59 28.19
C GLU A 209 -22.68 -2.29 29.43
N SER A 210 -22.64 -1.04 29.93
CA SER A 210 -23.39 -0.62 31.13
C SER A 210 -24.88 -0.49 30.86
N LYS A 211 -25.28 -0.24 29.61
CA LYS A 211 -26.66 0.05 29.18
C LYS A 211 -27.26 1.32 29.82
N GLU A 212 -26.41 2.17 30.39
CA GLU A 212 -26.84 3.38 31.12
C GLU A 212 -26.94 4.62 30.22
N GLN A 213 -26.35 4.56 29.03
CA GLN A 213 -26.45 5.69 28.10
C GLN A 213 -27.88 5.85 27.59
N LYS A 214 -28.34 7.08 27.50
CA LYS A 214 -29.72 7.39 27.03
C LYS A 214 -29.97 6.92 25.60
N TRP A 215 -28.91 6.78 24.76
CA TRP A 215 -29.01 6.26 23.42
C TRP A 215 -29.02 4.71 23.38
N ALA A 216 -28.59 4.04 24.45
CA ALA A 216 -28.46 2.62 24.48
C ALA A 216 -29.80 1.91 24.74
N ASN A 217 -30.05 0.85 24.00
CA ASN A 217 -31.17 -0.03 24.29
C ASN A 217 -30.97 -0.68 25.67
N PRO A 218 -31.96 -0.60 26.58
CA PRO A 218 -31.82 -1.06 27.97
C PRO A 218 -31.63 -2.60 28.10
N VAL A 219 -31.93 -3.37 27.04
CA VAL A 219 -31.76 -4.82 27.03
C VAL A 219 -30.45 -5.22 26.38
N THR A 220 -30.16 -4.67 25.20
CA THR A 220 -28.98 -5.07 24.40
C THR A 220 -27.76 -4.19 24.61
N GLY A 221 -27.93 -2.92 25.00
CA GLY A 221 -26.88 -1.92 25.04
C GLY A 221 -26.56 -1.27 23.68
N CYS A 222 -27.19 -1.71 22.59
CA CYS A 222 -26.93 -1.21 21.24
C CYS A 222 -27.56 0.16 21.00
N SER A 223 -26.94 0.96 20.12
CA SER A 223 -27.52 2.18 19.57
C SER A 223 -28.71 1.87 18.65
N PRO A 224 -29.57 2.89 18.32
CA PRO A 224 -30.83 2.59 17.63
C PRO A 224 -30.69 2.20 16.15
N HIS A 225 -29.65 2.71 15.45
CA HIS A 225 -29.59 2.64 13.99
C HIS A 225 -28.28 2.08 13.44
N PHE A 226 -28.31 1.62 12.19
CA PHE A 226 -27.18 1.13 11.41
C PHE A 226 -26.63 2.27 10.56
N TRP A 227 -25.69 3.04 11.12
CA TRP A 227 -25.07 4.14 10.43
C TRP A 227 -24.03 3.66 9.42
N GLY A 228 -24.18 4.08 8.16
CA GLY A 228 -23.39 3.55 7.03
C GLY A 228 -21.89 3.76 7.21
N ARG A 229 -21.46 4.96 7.62
CA ARG A 229 -20.01 5.23 7.80
C ARG A 229 -19.38 4.42 8.94
N ALA A 230 -20.08 4.18 10.03
CA ALA A 230 -19.57 3.33 11.11
C ALA A 230 -19.32 1.90 10.62
N MET A 231 -20.25 1.33 9.84
CA MET A 231 -20.07 0.02 9.22
C MET A 231 -18.97 0.02 8.17
N GLY A 232 -18.82 1.11 7.42
CA GLY A 232 -17.72 1.29 6.48
C GLY A 232 -16.36 1.27 7.16
N TRP A 233 -16.22 1.97 8.28
CA TRP A 233 -15.02 1.90 9.11
C TRP A 233 -14.71 0.47 9.56
N TYR A 234 -15.71 -0.24 10.04
CA TYR A 234 -15.54 -1.61 10.54
C TYR A 234 -15.10 -2.58 9.41
N GLU A 235 -15.68 -2.45 8.20
CA GLU A 235 -15.27 -3.25 7.05
C GLU A 235 -13.84 -2.95 6.61
N MET A 236 -13.47 -1.67 6.51
CA MET A 236 -12.10 -1.26 6.21
C MET A 236 -11.11 -1.78 7.27
N ALA A 237 -11.49 -1.73 8.55
CA ALA A 237 -10.66 -2.26 9.63
C ALA A 237 -10.38 -3.75 9.47
N LEU A 238 -11.41 -4.55 9.16
CA LEU A 238 -11.26 -6.00 8.96
C LEU A 238 -10.28 -6.33 7.84
N VAL A 239 -10.40 -5.68 6.68
CA VAL A 239 -9.51 -5.96 5.54
C VAL A 239 -8.09 -5.47 5.78
N ASP A 240 -7.91 -4.32 6.45
CA ASP A 240 -6.61 -3.76 6.77
C ASP A 240 -5.88 -4.61 7.84
N VAL A 241 -6.61 -5.12 8.82
CA VAL A 241 -6.09 -6.07 9.81
C VAL A 241 -5.72 -7.38 9.13
N LEU A 242 -6.63 -7.99 8.35
CA LEU A 242 -6.40 -9.29 7.70
C LEU A 242 -5.23 -9.29 6.71
N GLU A 243 -4.89 -8.16 6.11
CA GLU A 243 -3.70 -8.01 5.26
C GLU A 243 -2.39 -8.24 6.04
N ASN A 244 -2.37 -7.92 7.34
CA ASN A 244 -1.19 -8.03 8.22
C ASN A 244 -1.30 -9.10 9.30
N PHE A 245 -2.47 -9.69 9.48
CA PHE A 245 -2.74 -10.71 10.50
C PHE A 245 -2.10 -12.05 10.12
N PRO A 246 -1.41 -12.76 11.02
CA PRO A 246 -0.73 -14.01 10.69
C PRO A 246 -1.68 -15.05 10.08
N GLU A 247 -1.27 -15.67 8.98
CA GLU A 247 -2.09 -16.69 8.28
C GLU A 247 -2.36 -17.92 9.14
N SER A 248 -1.38 -18.29 9.99
CA SER A 248 -1.47 -19.46 10.87
C SER A 248 -2.22 -19.21 12.18
N HIS A 249 -2.66 -17.97 12.45
CA HIS A 249 -3.30 -17.64 13.73
C HIS A 249 -4.69 -18.27 13.86
N PRO A 250 -5.02 -18.97 14.96
CA PRO A 250 -6.27 -19.75 15.08
C PRO A 250 -7.55 -18.91 14.96
N LYS A 251 -7.51 -17.61 15.31
CA LYS A 251 -8.67 -16.70 15.20
C LYS A 251 -8.81 -16.04 13.83
N ARG A 252 -7.89 -16.27 12.88
CA ARG A 252 -7.96 -15.65 11.55
C ARG A 252 -9.27 -15.98 10.81
N GLU A 253 -9.65 -17.26 10.83
CA GLU A 253 -10.88 -17.71 10.18
C GLU A 253 -12.15 -17.06 10.78
N ALA A 254 -12.14 -16.76 12.07
CA ALA A 254 -13.25 -16.02 12.69
C ALA A 254 -13.38 -14.60 12.12
N LEU A 255 -12.26 -13.89 11.93
CA LEU A 255 -12.25 -12.56 11.30
C LEU A 255 -12.71 -12.59 9.84
N VAL A 256 -12.27 -13.61 9.08
CA VAL A 256 -12.70 -13.82 7.69
C VAL A 256 -14.22 -14.11 7.63
N ALA A 257 -14.73 -14.89 8.57
CA ALA A 257 -16.16 -15.19 8.66
C ALA A 257 -16.98 -13.93 9.01
N ILE A 258 -16.49 -13.08 9.91
CA ILE A 258 -17.10 -11.78 10.24
C ILE A 258 -17.17 -10.91 8.98
N LEU A 259 -16.06 -10.76 8.25
CA LEU A 259 -16.00 -10.00 6.99
C LEU A 259 -17.03 -10.51 5.97
N LYS A 260 -17.11 -11.83 5.76
CA LYS A 260 -18.06 -12.43 4.81
C LYS A 260 -19.51 -12.12 5.18
N ARG A 261 -19.88 -12.25 6.46
CA ARG A 261 -21.24 -11.93 6.93
C ARG A 261 -21.56 -10.45 6.75
N LEU A 262 -20.60 -9.59 7.04
CA LEU A 262 -20.76 -8.14 6.90
C LEU A 262 -21.01 -7.75 5.44
N VAL A 263 -20.18 -8.22 4.51
CA VAL A 263 -20.32 -7.90 3.08
C VAL A 263 -21.63 -8.42 2.51
N GLU A 264 -22.11 -9.60 2.93
CA GLU A 264 -23.43 -10.09 2.55
C GLU A 264 -24.57 -9.20 3.05
N ALA A 265 -24.46 -8.64 4.25
CA ALA A 265 -25.45 -7.70 4.76
C ALA A 265 -25.43 -6.36 4.01
N ILE A 266 -24.24 -5.83 3.74
CA ILE A 266 -24.02 -4.59 2.98
C ILE A 266 -24.56 -4.71 1.56
N LYS A 267 -24.35 -5.86 0.90
CA LYS A 267 -24.86 -6.15 -0.43
C LYS A 267 -26.39 -6.07 -0.51
N LYS A 268 -27.11 -6.53 0.52
CA LYS A 268 -28.57 -6.50 0.55
C LYS A 268 -29.16 -5.09 0.63
N VAL A 269 -28.39 -4.14 1.14
CA VAL A 269 -28.83 -2.74 1.35
C VAL A 269 -28.20 -1.75 0.35
N GLN A 270 -27.48 -2.27 -0.69
CA GLN A 270 -27.03 -1.43 -1.80
C GLN A 270 -28.23 -0.97 -2.62
N ASP A 271 -28.39 0.32 -2.81
CA ASP A 271 -29.47 0.87 -3.64
C ASP A 271 -29.35 0.38 -5.09
N PRO A 272 -30.36 -0.30 -5.62
CA PRO A 272 -30.30 -0.89 -6.96
C PRO A 272 -30.23 0.14 -8.09
N ALA A 273 -30.74 1.36 -7.87
CA ALA A 273 -30.79 2.40 -8.89
C ALA A 273 -29.48 3.17 -9.01
N THR A 274 -28.86 3.50 -7.88
CA THR A 274 -27.63 4.31 -7.86
C THR A 274 -26.35 3.49 -7.65
N GLY A 275 -26.46 2.29 -7.05
CA GLY A 275 -25.32 1.50 -6.61
C GLY A 275 -24.70 1.97 -5.30
N LEU A 276 -25.27 2.98 -4.67
CA LEU A 276 -24.76 3.61 -3.45
C LEU A 276 -25.43 3.06 -2.18
N TRP A 277 -25.02 3.56 -1.03
CA TRP A 277 -25.60 3.21 0.26
C TRP A 277 -26.11 4.45 0.99
N TYR A 278 -27.24 4.28 1.65
CA TYR A 278 -27.87 5.34 2.44
C TYR A 278 -27.11 5.59 3.76
N ASP A 279 -27.25 6.79 4.31
CA ASP A 279 -26.65 7.16 5.61
C ASP A 279 -27.14 6.24 6.73
N ILE A 280 -28.47 6.00 6.81
CA ILE A 280 -29.05 4.93 7.64
C ILE A 280 -29.45 3.78 6.73
N LEU A 281 -28.70 2.69 6.79
CA LEU A 281 -28.64 1.65 5.78
C LEU A 281 -29.95 0.91 5.52
N ASN A 282 -30.73 0.64 6.56
CA ASN A 282 -31.96 -0.15 6.48
C ASN A 282 -33.23 0.68 6.28
N LEU A 283 -33.09 2.00 6.13
CA LEU A 283 -34.22 2.94 6.04
C LEU A 283 -34.20 3.78 4.74
N PRO A 284 -34.06 3.15 3.55
CA PRO A 284 -33.88 3.89 2.30
C PRO A 284 -35.09 4.74 1.89
N LYS A 285 -36.27 4.45 2.42
CA LYS A 285 -37.53 5.15 2.10
C LYS A 285 -37.92 6.20 3.13
N GLU A 286 -37.21 6.29 4.24
CA GLU A 286 -37.54 7.24 5.30
C GLU A 286 -37.24 8.67 4.85
N LYS A 287 -38.16 9.58 5.18
CA LYS A 287 -38.07 10.99 4.78
C LYS A 287 -36.79 11.62 5.34
N GLY A 288 -36.00 12.17 4.46
CA GLY A 288 -34.75 12.87 4.82
C GLY A 288 -33.50 12.00 4.77
N ASN A 289 -33.61 10.66 4.61
CA ASN A 289 -32.45 9.81 4.37
C ASN A 289 -31.90 10.03 2.96
N TYR A 290 -30.61 9.90 2.82
CA TYR A 290 -29.89 10.18 1.57
C TYR A 290 -28.77 9.14 1.34
N VAL A 291 -28.35 8.96 0.08
CA VAL A 291 -27.15 8.18 -0.24
C VAL A 291 -25.90 8.96 0.16
N GLU A 292 -24.96 8.30 0.82
CA GLU A 292 -23.85 8.95 1.51
C GLU A 292 -22.50 8.54 0.90
N ALA A 293 -21.66 9.53 0.63
CA ALA A 293 -20.43 9.33 -0.13
C ALA A 293 -19.35 8.55 0.62
N SER A 294 -19.12 8.85 1.91
CA SER A 294 -18.03 8.21 2.66
C SER A 294 -18.30 6.74 2.94
N ALA A 295 -19.51 6.39 3.36
CA ALA A 295 -19.91 5.00 3.56
C ALA A 295 -19.79 4.20 2.26
N SER A 296 -20.29 4.78 1.15
CA SER A 296 -20.19 4.16 -0.17
C SER A 296 -18.73 3.92 -0.59
N ALA A 297 -17.85 4.91 -0.39
CA ALA A 297 -16.42 4.77 -0.71
C ALA A 297 -15.72 3.72 0.16
N MET A 298 -16.05 3.63 1.45
CA MET A 298 -15.50 2.64 2.37
C MET A 298 -15.90 1.21 1.98
N PHE A 299 -17.18 0.99 1.66
CA PHE A 299 -17.67 -0.32 1.21
C PHE A 299 -17.04 -0.74 -0.12
N VAL A 300 -16.89 0.19 -1.07
CA VAL A 300 -16.16 -0.06 -2.33
C VAL A 300 -14.71 -0.44 -2.05
N CYS A 301 -14.00 0.36 -1.26
CA CYS A 301 -12.60 0.14 -0.92
C CYS A 301 -12.39 -1.24 -0.26
N ALA A 302 -13.12 -1.51 0.81
CA ALA A 302 -12.94 -2.72 1.60
C ALA A 302 -13.33 -3.97 0.81
N THR A 303 -14.47 -3.96 0.09
CA THR A 303 -14.90 -5.08 -0.75
C THR A 303 -13.90 -5.36 -1.88
N ALA A 304 -13.43 -4.32 -2.62
CA ALA A 304 -12.45 -4.49 -3.67
C ALA A 304 -11.12 -5.04 -3.12
N LYS A 305 -10.64 -4.49 -2.01
CA LYS A 305 -9.44 -4.96 -1.32
C LYS A 305 -9.58 -6.40 -0.83
N ALA A 306 -10.74 -6.78 -0.28
CA ALA A 306 -10.99 -8.15 0.16
C ALA A 306 -10.95 -9.16 -1.01
N VAL A 307 -11.44 -8.77 -2.19
CA VAL A 307 -11.31 -9.58 -3.42
C VAL A 307 -9.86 -9.70 -3.85
N ARG A 308 -9.09 -8.60 -3.84
CA ARG A 308 -7.66 -8.61 -4.18
C ARG A 308 -6.86 -9.52 -3.26
N LEU A 309 -7.12 -9.48 -1.97
CA LEU A 309 -6.47 -10.32 -0.95
C LEU A 309 -6.95 -11.80 -0.97
N GLY A 310 -7.96 -12.13 -1.80
CA GLY A 310 -8.53 -13.49 -1.87
C GLY A 310 -9.41 -13.87 -0.67
N LEU A 311 -9.81 -12.90 0.15
CA LEU A 311 -10.71 -13.08 1.29
C LEU A 311 -12.17 -13.25 0.85
N LEU A 312 -12.52 -12.66 -0.31
CA LEU A 312 -13.81 -12.78 -0.97
C LEU A 312 -13.67 -13.34 -2.39
N PRO A 313 -14.68 -14.06 -2.91
CA PRO A 313 -14.75 -14.45 -4.31
C PRO A 313 -14.74 -13.24 -5.26
N THR A 314 -14.19 -13.42 -6.47
CA THR A 314 -14.11 -12.36 -7.49
C THR A 314 -15.48 -11.82 -7.94
N SER A 315 -16.56 -12.56 -7.75
CA SER A 315 -17.93 -12.12 -8.03
C SER A 315 -18.35 -10.88 -7.22
N TYR A 316 -17.73 -10.64 -6.05
CA TYR A 316 -18.01 -9.44 -5.25
C TYR A 316 -17.42 -8.17 -5.85
N LEU A 317 -16.52 -8.27 -6.81
CA LEU A 317 -16.01 -7.09 -7.51
C LEU A 317 -17.14 -6.32 -8.22
N ALA A 318 -18.19 -7.01 -8.68
CA ALA A 318 -19.36 -6.36 -9.28
C ALA A 318 -20.10 -5.42 -8.31
N LEU A 319 -20.16 -5.80 -7.01
CA LEU A 319 -20.71 -4.93 -5.95
C LEU A 319 -19.89 -3.65 -5.81
N ALA A 320 -18.56 -3.78 -5.72
CA ALA A 320 -17.65 -2.64 -5.62
C ALA A 320 -17.67 -1.78 -6.88
N THR A 321 -17.67 -2.38 -8.08
CA THR A 321 -17.71 -1.63 -9.35
C THR A 321 -18.99 -0.79 -9.45
N LYS A 322 -20.15 -1.39 -9.15
CA LYS A 322 -21.43 -0.67 -9.18
C LYS A 322 -21.44 0.51 -8.18
N GLY A 323 -20.89 0.31 -6.98
CA GLY A 323 -20.74 1.36 -5.98
C GLY A 323 -19.81 2.47 -6.44
N TYR A 324 -18.65 2.11 -7.00
CA TYR A 324 -17.67 3.08 -7.52
C TYR A 324 -18.25 3.95 -8.65
N ASP A 325 -18.91 3.33 -9.62
CA ASP A 325 -19.57 4.03 -10.72
C ASP A 325 -20.65 4.99 -10.19
N GLY A 326 -21.41 4.57 -9.18
CA GLY A 326 -22.37 5.41 -8.48
C GLY A 326 -21.73 6.63 -7.83
N ILE A 327 -20.61 6.46 -7.11
CA ILE A 327 -19.88 7.57 -6.48
C ILE A 327 -19.39 8.55 -7.55
N VAL A 328 -18.74 8.06 -8.60
CA VAL A 328 -18.20 8.90 -9.68
C VAL A 328 -19.31 9.72 -10.33
N LYS A 329 -20.45 9.08 -10.63
CA LYS A 329 -21.59 9.74 -11.25
C LYS A 329 -22.25 10.77 -10.36
N GLN A 330 -22.43 10.47 -9.08
CA GLN A 330 -23.27 11.28 -8.19
C GLN A 330 -22.50 12.31 -7.38
N PHE A 331 -21.25 12.02 -6.98
CA PHE A 331 -20.55 12.82 -5.99
C PHE A 331 -19.27 13.48 -6.50
N ILE A 332 -18.72 13.08 -7.65
CA ILE A 332 -17.53 13.73 -8.20
C ILE A 332 -17.94 14.89 -9.08
N ARG A 333 -17.41 16.08 -8.76
CA ARG A 333 -17.66 17.32 -9.51
C ARG A 333 -16.37 18.10 -9.74
N LYS A 334 -16.19 18.59 -10.96
CA LYS A 334 -15.12 19.56 -11.27
C LYS A 334 -15.68 20.96 -11.13
N ASP A 335 -14.94 21.83 -10.45
CA ASP A 335 -15.26 23.25 -10.34
C ASP A 335 -14.52 24.12 -11.37
N ASP A 336 -14.89 25.40 -11.42
CA ASP A 336 -14.31 26.37 -12.37
C ASP A 336 -12.81 26.66 -12.11
N LYS A 337 -12.30 26.28 -10.94
CA LYS A 337 -10.87 26.39 -10.57
C LYS A 337 -10.07 25.15 -10.99
N GLY A 338 -10.72 24.14 -11.56
CA GLY A 338 -10.10 22.88 -11.97
C GLY A 338 -9.90 21.87 -10.86
N TYR A 339 -10.48 22.08 -9.67
CA TYR A 339 -10.48 21.10 -8.60
C TYR A 339 -11.51 20.00 -8.86
N THR A 340 -11.13 18.76 -8.53
CA THR A 340 -12.03 17.61 -8.56
C THR A 340 -12.51 17.34 -7.15
N ASN A 341 -13.74 17.73 -6.85
CA ASN A 341 -14.34 17.73 -5.53
C ASN A 341 -15.17 16.45 -5.29
N LEU A 342 -15.22 15.99 -4.03
CA LEU A 342 -16.14 14.97 -3.56
C LEU A 342 -17.25 15.61 -2.75
N GLU A 343 -18.48 15.51 -3.24
CA GLU A 343 -19.71 15.95 -2.55
C GLU A 343 -20.32 14.80 -1.73
N GLY A 344 -21.39 15.07 -0.99
CA GLY A 344 -22.27 14.05 -0.42
C GLY A 344 -21.74 13.36 0.83
N THR A 345 -20.74 13.92 1.52
CA THR A 345 -20.22 13.36 2.79
C THR A 345 -20.87 14.03 3.98
N VAL A 346 -21.48 13.27 4.90
CA VAL A 346 -21.92 13.80 6.19
C VAL A 346 -20.72 14.19 7.05
N SER A 347 -20.76 15.39 7.65
CA SER A 347 -19.61 15.96 8.36
C SER A 347 -19.22 15.14 9.59
N VAL A 348 -20.18 14.81 10.45
CA VAL A 348 -19.94 14.03 11.68
C VAL A 348 -21.23 13.37 12.14
N SER A 349 -21.11 12.16 12.69
CA SER A 349 -22.15 11.57 13.55
C SER A 349 -21.48 10.84 14.71
N GLY A 350 -22.19 10.67 15.80
CA GLY A 350 -21.66 10.02 16.99
C GLY A 350 -22.75 9.80 18.04
N LEU A 351 -22.36 9.33 19.21
CA LEU A 351 -23.26 8.97 20.30
C LEU A 351 -22.86 9.71 21.59
N GLY A 352 -23.83 10.18 22.36
CA GLY A 352 -23.56 10.91 23.60
C GLY A 352 -22.83 12.24 23.40
N GLY A 353 -22.06 12.67 24.39
CA GLY A 353 -21.28 13.90 24.33
C GLY A 353 -22.07 15.18 24.67
N LYS A 354 -21.50 16.34 24.32
CA LYS A 354 -22.12 17.68 24.54
C LYS A 354 -21.98 18.50 23.25
N PRO A 355 -23.07 18.91 22.56
CA PRO A 355 -24.46 18.55 22.88
C PRO A 355 -24.70 17.04 22.82
N TYR A 356 -25.74 16.57 23.53
CA TYR A 356 -26.00 15.12 23.59
C TYR A 356 -26.58 14.61 22.28
N ARG A 357 -25.92 13.59 21.71
CA ARG A 357 -26.29 12.90 20.47
C ARG A 357 -27.01 11.62 20.87
N ASP A 358 -28.31 11.58 20.65
CA ASP A 358 -29.18 10.51 21.13
C ASP A 358 -29.20 9.28 20.22
N GLY A 359 -28.52 9.34 19.06
CA GLY A 359 -28.49 8.25 18.07
C GLY A 359 -29.83 8.02 17.38
N SER A 360 -30.81 8.90 17.53
CA SER A 360 -32.11 8.80 16.85
C SER A 360 -31.97 9.04 15.34
N TYR A 361 -32.96 8.59 14.57
CA TYR A 361 -33.01 8.87 13.13
C TYR A 361 -32.97 10.38 12.87
N ALA A 362 -33.78 11.15 13.62
CA ALA A 362 -33.82 12.60 13.50
C ALA A 362 -32.45 13.26 13.74
N TYR A 363 -31.67 12.74 14.69
CA TYR A 363 -30.31 13.21 14.92
C TYR A 363 -29.43 12.95 13.71
N TYR A 364 -29.36 11.72 13.20
CA TYR A 364 -28.46 11.39 12.07
C TYR A 364 -28.76 12.26 10.84
N ILE A 365 -30.03 12.38 10.44
CA ILE A 365 -30.40 13.17 9.26
C ILE A 365 -30.28 14.69 9.45
N SER A 366 -30.09 15.18 10.68
CA SER A 366 -29.87 16.60 10.98
C SER A 366 -28.42 17.05 10.75
N GLU A 367 -27.49 16.12 10.66
CA GLU A 367 -26.08 16.42 10.47
C GLU A 367 -25.81 16.95 9.05
N LYS A 368 -24.87 17.89 8.95
CA LYS A 368 -24.59 18.58 7.67
C LYS A 368 -23.89 17.67 6.68
N VAL A 369 -24.36 17.66 5.45
CA VAL A 369 -23.64 17.09 4.30
C VAL A 369 -22.77 18.19 3.69
N VAL A 370 -21.49 17.89 3.46
CA VAL A 370 -20.47 18.86 3.05
C VAL A 370 -19.64 18.35 1.87
N VAL A 371 -18.93 19.28 1.23
CA VAL A 371 -17.99 18.99 0.14
C VAL A 371 -16.59 18.81 0.71
N ASN A 372 -15.83 17.87 0.16
CA ASN A 372 -14.44 17.58 0.52
C ASN A 372 -14.20 17.29 2.01
N ASP A 373 -15.16 16.65 2.68
CA ASP A 373 -14.90 16.17 4.03
C ASP A 373 -13.75 15.14 4.01
N PRO A 374 -12.73 15.29 4.87
CA PRO A 374 -11.55 14.41 4.87
C PRO A 374 -11.85 12.92 4.95
N LYS A 375 -12.90 12.54 5.68
CA LYS A 375 -13.32 11.14 5.86
C LYS A 375 -13.79 10.52 4.55
N GLY A 376 -14.62 11.27 3.79
CA GLY A 376 -15.07 10.87 2.46
C GLY A 376 -13.92 10.88 1.44
N VAL A 377 -13.16 11.98 1.41
CA VAL A 377 -12.03 12.17 0.48
C VAL A 377 -10.99 11.08 0.63
N GLY A 378 -10.54 10.79 1.86
CA GLY A 378 -9.52 9.75 2.08
C GLY A 378 -10.03 8.34 1.75
N ALA A 379 -11.29 8.03 2.09
CA ALA A 379 -11.91 6.76 1.71
C ALA A 379 -12.07 6.64 0.19
N PHE A 380 -12.46 7.71 -0.51
CA PHE A 380 -12.61 7.71 -1.97
C PHE A 380 -11.26 7.51 -2.69
N ILE A 381 -10.20 8.19 -2.25
CA ILE A 381 -8.87 8.01 -2.84
C ILE A 381 -8.42 6.55 -2.70
N GLN A 382 -8.64 5.93 -1.53
CA GLN A 382 -8.33 4.52 -1.31
C GLN A 382 -9.19 3.60 -2.19
N ALA A 383 -10.50 3.87 -2.31
CA ALA A 383 -11.41 3.10 -3.15
C ALA A 383 -11.01 3.18 -4.64
N ALA A 384 -10.73 4.38 -5.13
CA ALA A 384 -10.32 4.59 -6.52
C ALA A 384 -9.00 3.86 -6.84
N ASN A 385 -8.02 3.89 -5.93
CA ASN A 385 -6.78 3.13 -6.07
C ASN A 385 -7.03 1.60 -6.15
N GLU A 386 -7.87 1.06 -5.28
CA GLU A 386 -8.19 -0.39 -5.32
C GLU A 386 -8.90 -0.76 -6.63
N MET A 387 -9.83 0.07 -7.11
CA MET A 387 -10.52 -0.17 -8.38
C MET A 387 -9.56 -0.10 -9.58
N GLU A 388 -8.61 0.82 -9.57
CA GLU A 388 -7.56 0.92 -10.60
C GLU A 388 -6.68 -0.34 -10.61
N TRP A 389 -6.28 -0.87 -9.46
CA TRP A 389 -5.51 -2.12 -9.39
C TRP A 389 -6.24 -3.29 -10.03
N HIS A 390 -7.56 -3.40 -9.86
CA HIS A 390 -8.35 -4.48 -10.47
C HIS A 390 -8.31 -4.50 -12.00
N THR A 391 -7.91 -3.41 -12.66
CA THR A 391 -7.74 -3.37 -14.12
C THR A 391 -6.55 -4.21 -14.59
N THR A 392 -5.50 -4.35 -13.79
CA THR A 392 -4.24 -5.04 -14.13
C THR A 392 -4.06 -6.41 -13.45
N LEU A 393 -4.79 -6.69 -12.37
CA LEU A 393 -4.66 -7.95 -11.59
C LEU A 393 -4.81 -9.23 -12.42
N LYS A 394 -5.57 -9.18 -13.51
CA LYS A 394 -5.79 -10.34 -14.40
C LYS A 394 -4.57 -10.72 -15.26
N LEU A 395 -3.57 -9.83 -15.38
CA LEU A 395 -2.40 -10.06 -16.24
C LEU A 395 -1.55 -11.23 -15.74
N GLY A 396 -1.21 -11.24 -14.47
CA GLY A 396 -0.39 -12.28 -13.84
C GLY A 396 -1.11 -13.57 -13.47
N LYS A 397 -2.45 -13.60 -13.50
CA LYS A 397 -3.29 -14.79 -13.22
C LYS A 397 -2.88 -15.58 -11.97
N LYS A 398 -2.46 -14.90 -10.91
CA LYS A 398 -1.94 -15.48 -9.65
C LYS A 398 -0.70 -16.37 -9.81
N GLN A 399 0.06 -16.20 -10.89
CA GLN A 399 1.34 -16.87 -11.06
C GLN A 399 2.35 -16.38 -10.02
N VAL A 400 3.35 -17.20 -9.70
CA VAL A 400 4.30 -16.91 -8.62
C VAL A 400 5.56 -16.25 -9.18
N PHE A 401 5.91 -15.09 -8.61
CA PHE A 401 7.20 -14.43 -8.73
C PHE A 401 8.02 -14.78 -7.48
N LEU A 402 9.05 -15.60 -7.63
CA LEU A 402 9.89 -16.10 -6.57
C LEU A 402 11.17 -15.27 -6.48
N LEU A 403 11.46 -14.69 -5.33
CA LEU A 403 12.72 -13.99 -5.05
C LEU A 403 13.68 -14.93 -4.33
N ASP A 404 14.92 -14.95 -4.76
CA ASP A 404 15.99 -15.64 -4.06
C ASP A 404 16.34 -14.94 -2.74
N ASP A 405 16.50 -15.72 -1.69
CA ASP A 405 16.98 -15.35 -0.36
C ASP A 405 18.04 -16.36 0.14
N TYR A 406 18.58 -17.14 -0.77
CA TYR A 406 19.61 -18.14 -0.49
C TYR A 406 20.99 -17.65 -0.90
N TYR A 407 21.12 -17.08 -2.12
CA TYR A 407 22.39 -16.51 -2.61
C TYR A 407 22.58 -15.06 -2.14
N ASN A 408 21.51 -14.31 -1.89
CA ASN A 408 21.53 -13.04 -1.19
C ASN A 408 20.86 -13.24 0.18
N ALA A 409 21.66 -13.60 1.19
CA ALA A 409 21.20 -14.03 2.51
C ALA A 409 21.67 -13.10 3.64
N GLU A 410 21.87 -11.84 3.31
CA GLU A 410 22.27 -10.82 4.28
C GLU A 410 21.25 -10.65 5.39
N LYS A 411 21.73 -10.31 6.59
CA LYS A 411 20.92 -10.11 7.77
C LYS A 411 21.26 -8.82 8.49
N LYS A 412 20.27 -8.23 9.11
CA LYS A 412 20.37 -7.03 9.92
C LYS A 412 19.53 -7.17 11.19
N LYS A 413 19.88 -6.45 12.24
CA LYS A 413 19.06 -6.35 13.45
C LYS A 413 18.18 -5.13 13.38
N ASP A 414 16.91 -5.30 13.75
CA ASP A 414 15.97 -4.21 13.91
C ASP A 414 16.23 -3.40 15.20
N ILE A 415 15.39 -2.39 15.48
CA ILE A 415 15.52 -1.54 16.68
C ILE A 415 15.28 -2.31 17.99
N LYS A 416 14.68 -3.49 17.94
CA LYS A 416 14.50 -4.41 19.09
C LYS A 416 15.65 -5.40 19.22
N GLY A 417 16.62 -5.40 18.30
CA GLY A 417 17.73 -6.34 18.26
C GLY A 417 17.38 -7.69 17.61
N VAL A 418 16.19 -7.85 17.04
CA VAL A 418 15.77 -9.06 16.35
C VAL A 418 16.35 -9.08 14.94
N GLU A 419 16.95 -10.21 14.58
CA GLU A 419 17.55 -10.42 13.27
C GLU A 419 16.48 -10.63 12.19
N TYR A 420 16.65 -10.01 11.04
CA TYR A 420 15.77 -10.15 9.87
C TYR A 420 16.58 -10.18 8.57
N ALA A 421 16.01 -10.81 7.53
CA ALA A 421 16.57 -10.82 6.18
C ALA A 421 16.56 -9.39 5.61
N TYR A 422 17.69 -8.98 5.08
CA TYR A 422 17.96 -7.61 4.65
C TYR A 422 18.51 -7.62 3.23
N HIS A 423 18.49 -6.45 2.58
CA HIS A 423 18.93 -6.15 1.24
C HIS A 423 18.07 -6.84 0.15
N TYR A 424 17.35 -6.02 -0.63
CA TYR A 424 16.47 -6.42 -1.74
C TYR A 424 15.31 -7.37 -1.34
N LYS A 425 14.72 -7.22 -0.15
CA LYS A 425 13.60 -8.07 0.29
C LYS A 425 12.24 -7.42 0.03
N TRP A 426 11.20 -8.23 -0.25
CA TRP A 426 9.84 -7.76 -0.55
C TRP A 426 9.23 -6.85 0.53
N PRO A 427 9.33 -7.13 1.84
CA PRO A 427 8.73 -6.28 2.86
C PRO A 427 9.56 -5.04 3.19
N GLU A 428 10.78 -4.94 2.71
CA GLU A 428 11.72 -3.88 3.05
C GLU A 428 11.36 -2.60 2.32
N MET A 429 10.97 -1.55 3.09
CA MET A 429 10.61 -0.23 2.56
C MET A 429 11.77 0.75 2.56
N TYR A 430 12.89 0.43 3.21
CA TYR A 430 14.09 1.27 3.20
C TYR A 430 14.69 1.33 1.79
N ASN A 431 15.67 2.21 1.60
CA ASN A 431 16.27 2.55 0.30
C ASN A 431 16.55 1.35 -0.60
N ASN A 432 17.22 0.35 -0.06
CA ASN A 432 17.69 -0.84 -0.78
C ASN A 432 16.70 -2.01 -0.80
N GLY A 433 15.46 -1.81 -0.34
CA GLY A 433 14.43 -2.83 -0.39
C GLY A 433 13.70 -2.92 -1.73
N PHE A 434 12.91 -3.96 -1.89
CA PHE A 434 12.09 -4.20 -3.08
C PHE A 434 10.58 -4.07 -2.84
N SER A 435 10.15 -3.33 -1.80
CA SER A 435 8.71 -3.19 -1.54
C SER A 435 7.95 -2.53 -2.70
N PHE A 436 8.54 -1.55 -3.37
CA PHE A 436 7.94 -0.92 -4.56
C PHE A 436 7.87 -1.88 -5.76
N LEU A 437 8.96 -2.60 -6.05
CA LEU A 437 8.93 -3.63 -7.08
C LEU A 437 7.91 -4.72 -6.75
N GLY A 438 7.84 -5.17 -5.50
CA GLY A 438 6.85 -6.12 -5.01
C GLY A 438 5.41 -5.63 -5.21
N ASN A 439 5.15 -4.34 -4.96
CA ASN A 439 3.84 -3.73 -5.23
C ASN A 439 3.51 -3.70 -6.73
N VAL A 440 4.48 -3.40 -7.61
CA VAL A 440 4.28 -3.47 -9.05
C VAL A 440 3.94 -4.89 -9.50
N ILE A 441 4.64 -5.90 -8.97
CA ILE A 441 4.42 -7.32 -9.26
C ILE A 441 3.01 -7.73 -8.84
N THR A 442 2.62 -7.43 -7.61
CA THR A 442 1.29 -7.80 -7.07
C THR A 442 0.15 -7.03 -7.74
N ALA A 443 0.35 -5.76 -8.09
CA ALA A 443 -0.61 -4.96 -8.87
C ALA A 443 -0.87 -5.53 -10.27
N ASN A 444 0.09 -6.28 -10.84
CA ASN A 444 -0.09 -7.00 -12.11
C ASN A 444 -0.61 -8.45 -11.91
N GLY A 445 -1.01 -8.82 -10.70
CA GLY A 445 -1.69 -10.08 -10.40
C GLY A 445 -0.78 -11.28 -10.14
N LEU A 446 0.52 -11.07 -9.99
CA LEU A 446 1.45 -12.11 -9.55
C LEU A 446 1.45 -12.19 -8.01
N GLN A 447 1.81 -13.35 -7.49
CA GLN A 447 2.06 -13.57 -6.06
C GLN A 447 3.57 -13.50 -5.80
N THR A 448 4.00 -12.67 -4.88
CA THR A 448 5.40 -12.63 -4.42
C THR A 448 5.65 -13.72 -3.38
N LYS A 449 6.74 -14.48 -3.56
CA LYS A 449 7.24 -15.46 -2.60
C LYS A 449 8.76 -15.34 -2.49
N THR A 450 9.33 -15.94 -1.46
CA THR A 450 10.77 -15.97 -1.20
C THR A 450 11.25 -17.40 -1.11
N LEU A 451 12.46 -17.69 -1.62
CA LEU A 451 13.13 -18.99 -1.55
C LEU A 451 14.42 -18.83 -0.73
N SER A 452 14.44 -19.37 0.48
CA SER A 452 15.59 -19.31 1.40
C SER A 452 16.42 -20.60 1.43
N GLU A 453 16.20 -21.47 0.44
CA GLU A 453 16.90 -22.75 0.27
C GLU A 453 17.52 -22.82 -1.12
N ALA A 454 18.54 -23.69 -1.29
CA ALA A 454 19.11 -23.95 -2.60
C ALA A 454 18.03 -24.37 -3.62
N PRO A 455 18.08 -23.83 -4.86
CA PRO A 455 17.09 -24.15 -5.89
C PRO A 455 17.14 -25.63 -6.29
N THR A 456 15.94 -26.21 -6.41
CA THR A 456 15.75 -27.60 -6.82
C THR A 456 14.54 -27.68 -7.76
N ALA A 457 14.42 -28.76 -8.53
CA ALA A 457 13.23 -29.00 -9.35
C ALA A 457 11.93 -28.94 -8.53
N SER A 458 11.97 -29.35 -7.26
CA SER A 458 10.80 -29.38 -6.36
C SER A 458 10.36 -27.98 -5.94
N ASN A 459 11.27 -27.13 -5.43
CA ASN A 459 10.92 -25.82 -4.91
C ASN A 459 10.71 -24.77 -6.02
N LEU A 460 11.28 -24.94 -7.21
CA LEU A 460 11.02 -24.12 -8.39
C LEU A 460 9.74 -24.51 -9.16
N LYS A 461 9.16 -25.70 -8.89
CA LYS A 461 8.01 -26.25 -9.66
C LYS A 461 6.83 -25.30 -9.80
N ASN A 462 6.54 -24.54 -8.75
CA ASN A 462 5.38 -23.63 -8.69
C ASN A 462 5.75 -22.18 -9.04
N ALA A 463 7.02 -21.87 -9.26
CA ALA A 463 7.46 -20.55 -9.70
C ALA A 463 7.23 -20.38 -11.21
N SER A 464 6.74 -19.22 -11.62
CA SER A 464 6.67 -18.83 -13.03
C SER A 464 7.83 -17.91 -13.40
N ILE A 465 8.22 -17.06 -12.46
CA ILE A 465 9.39 -16.19 -12.55
C ILE A 465 10.26 -16.45 -11.32
N TYR A 466 11.57 -16.59 -11.48
CA TYR A 466 12.55 -16.71 -10.42
C TYR A 466 13.60 -15.62 -10.59
N MET A 467 13.84 -14.85 -9.54
CA MET A 467 14.75 -13.71 -9.52
C MET A 467 15.89 -13.98 -8.54
N ILE A 468 17.11 -13.92 -9.03
CA ILE A 468 18.34 -13.88 -8.24
C ILE A 468 18.87 -12.45 -8.34
N VAL A 469 19.14 -11.85 -7.19
CA VAL A 469 19.64 -10.48 -7.10
C VAL A 469 20.88 -10.45 -6.22
N ASP A 470 21.95 -9.80 -6.70
CA ASP A 470 23.13 -9.44 -5.91
C ASP A 470 23.64 -10.60 -5.03
N ALA A 471 24.15 -11.66 -5.67
CA ALA A 471 24.63 -12.83 -4.96
C ALA A 471 25.81 -12.45 -4.04
N ASP A 472 25.68 -12.75 -2.75
CA ASP A 472 26.61 -12.36 -1.69
C ASP A 472 28.06 -12.80 -1.98
N ASN A 473 28.99 -11.94 -1.64
CA ASN A 473 30.39 -12.26 -1.46
C ASN A 473 30.78 -12.24 0.04
N VAL A 474 32.03 -12.52 0.38
CA VAL A 474 32.51 -12.53 1.78
C VAL A 474 32.50 -11.16 2.45
N GLY A 475 32.41 -10.07 1.69
CA GLY A 475 32.31 -8.70 2.19
C GLY A 475 30.92 -8.37 2.70
N ASP A 476 29.89 -8.93 2.07
CA ASP A 476 28.48 -8.69 2.38
C ASP A 476 27.97 -9.69 3.44
N ASN A 477 28.38 -10.94 3.28
CA ASN A 477 28.00 -12.05 4.17
C ASN A 477 29.23 -12.88 4.53
N PRO A 478 29.58 -13.03 5.81
CA PRO A 478 30.75 -13.83 6.21
C PRO A 478 30.70 -15.31 5.78
N THR A 479 29.51 -15.83 5.49
CA THR A 479 29.28 -17.23 5.11
C THR A 479 28.32 -17.30 3.91
N PRO A 480 28.73 -16.79 2.73
CA PRO A 480 27.84 -16.73 1.57
C PRO A 480 27.55 -18.12 1.00
N ASN A 481 26.37 -18.27 0.44
CA ASN A 481 26.02 -19.43 -0.35
C ASN A 481 26.40 -19.21 -1.81
N TYR A 482 27.38 -19.94 -2.30
CA TYR A 482 27.83 -19.83 -3.69
C TYR A 482 27.05 -20.73 -4.65
N MET A 483 26.83 -20.27 -5.89
CA MET A 483 26.23 -21.05 -6.96
C MET A 483 27.07 -22.28 -7.24
N ARG A 484 26.49 -23.47 -7.05
CA ARG A 484 27.13 -24.75 -7.39
C ARG A 484 26.69 -25.21 -8.77
N ASP A 485 27.49 -26.04 -9.42
CA ASP A 485 27.18 -26.59 -10.77
C ASP A 485 25.86 -27.37 -10.79
N LYS A 486 25.51 -28.05 -9.68
CA LYS A 486 24.21 -28.70 -9.50
C LYS A 486 23.06 -27.69 -9.50
N ASP A 487 23.20 -26.59 -8.77
CA ASP A 487 22.16 -25.56 -8.65
C ASP A 487 21.95 -24.86 -10.00
N ALA A 488 23.05 -24.54 -10.71
CA ALA A 488 23.02 -23.98 -12.05
C ALA A 488 22.31 -24.92 -13.05
N THR A 489 22.55 -26.23 -12.94
CA THR A 489 21.88 -27.24 -13.77
C THR A 489 20.39 -27.34 -13.48
N GLU A 490 19.96 -27.29 -12.21
CA GLU A 490 18.55 -27.30 -11.83
C GLU A 490 17.81 -26.06 -12.38
N ILE A 491 18.40 -24.87 -12.23
CA ILE A 491 17.85 -23.63 -12.77
C ILE A 491 17.79 -23.67 -14.30
N TYR A 492 18.84 -24.12 -14.96
CA TYR A 492 18.89 -24.24 -16.42
C TYR A 492 17.76 -25.14 -16.94
N ASN A 493 17.57 -26.31 -16.32
CA ASN A 493 16.52 -27.25 -16.70
C ASN A 493 15.13 -26.68 -16.47
N TRP A 494 14.92 -25.93 -15.36
CA TRP A 494 13.68 -25.24 -15.06
C TRP A 494 13.39 -24.15 -16.11
N VAL A 495 14.39 -23.34 -16.50
CA VAL A 495 14.24 -22.35 -17.58
C VAL A 495 13.89 -23.05 -18.89
N LYS A 496 14.64 -24.10 -19.28
CA LYS A 496 14.41 -24.87 -20.51
C LYS A 496 12.97 -25.42 -20.58
N ALA A 497 12.38 -25.78 -19.44
CA ALA A 497 11.01 -26.26 -19.34
C ALA A 497 9.97 -25.16 -19.46
N GLY A 498 10.33 -23.89 -19.34
CA GLY A 498 9.44 -22.73 -19.50
C GLY A 498 9.49 -21.70 -18.38
N GLY A 499 10.40 -21.81 -17.42
CA GLY A 499 10.63 -20.82 -16.39
C GLY A 499 11.17 -19.50 -16.95
N VAL A 500 10.86 -18.40 -16.29
CA VAL A 500 11.41 -17.07 -16.58
C VAL A 500 12.42 -16.70 -15.49
N LEU A 501 13.71 -16.65 -15.85
CA LEU A 501 14.78 -16.30 -14.92
C LEU A 501 15.11 -14.80 -15.04
N VAL A 502 15.26 -14.14 -13.90
CA VAL A 502 15.71 -12.75 -13.79
C VAL A 502 17.02 -12.73 -13.00
N LEU A 503 18.08 -12.19 -13.59
CA LEU A 503 19.37 -12.00 -12.96
C LEU A 503 19.65 -10.52 -12.83
N PHE A 504 19.60 -9.99 -11.62
CA PHE A 504 20.07 -8.66 -11.27
C PHE A 504 21.41 -8.84 -10.55
N HIS A 505 22.49 -8.58 -11.26
CA HIS A 505 23.82 -8.66 -10.67
C HIS A 505 24.22 -7.32 -10.06
N ASN A 506 25.45 -7.17 -9.63
CA ASN A 506 25.99 -5.93 -9.11
C ASN A 506 27.41 -5.73 -9.64
N ASP A 507 28.01 -4.56 -9.41
CA ASP A 507 29.37 -4.25 -9.84
C ASP A 507 30.44 -4.78 -8.85
N LYS A 508 31.70 -4.71 -9.26
CA LYS A 508 32.83 -4.99 -8.36
C LYS A 508 33.05 -3.84 -7.38
N PRO A 509 33.19 -4.06 -6.03
CA PRO A 509 33.38 -5.37 -5.37
C PRO A 509 32.10 -5.96 -4.74
N ASN A 510 30.93 -5.51 -5.12
CA ASN A 510 29.68 -5.69 -4.40
C ASN A 510 28.98 -7.04 -4.64
N ALA A 511 29.51 -7.92 -5.50
CA ALA A 511 28.88 -9.22 -5.77
C ALA A 511 29.90 -10.32 -6.06
N ASP A 512 29.44 -11.60 -6.06
CA ASP A 512 30.23 -12.75 -6.50
C ASP A 512 30.11 -12.97 -8.00
N PHE A 513 31.20 -12.84 -8.74
CA PHE A 513 31.26 -13.07 -10.18
C PHE A 513 31.57 -14.52 -10.54
N THR A 514 32.47 -15.18 -9.80
CA THR A 514 32.98 -16.50 -10.14
C THR A 514 31.88 -17.56 -10.07
N ALA A 515 31.09 -17.56 -9.00
CA ALA A 515 30.08 -18.60 -8.83
C ALA A 515 28.84 -18.30 -9.67
N ILE A 516 28.36 -17.04 -9.73
CA ILE A 516 27.13 -16.69 -10.48
C ILE A 516 27.31 -16.93 -12.00
N ASN A 517 28.52 -16.71 -12.54
CA ASN A 517 28.81 -16.97 -13.94
C ASN A 517 28.74 -18.47 -14.33
N LYS A 518 28.82 -19.40 -13.38
CA LYS A 518 28.51 -20.83 -13.66
C LYS A 518 27.08 -21.01 -14.15
N LEU A 519 26.15 -20.16 -13.69
CA LEU A 519 24.77 -20.17 -14.14
C LEU A 519 24.59 -19.33 -15.41
N SER A 520 25.03 -18.07 -15.40
CA SER A 520 24.75 -17.13 -16.48
C SER A 520 25.41 -17.51 -17.79
N ASP A 521 26.60 -18.12 -17.76
CA ASP A 521 27.31 -18.62 -18.96
C ASP A 521 26.54 -19.73 -19.71
N LEU A 522 25.73 -20.53 -19.01
CA LEU A 522 24.85 -21.54 -19.64
C LEU A 522 23.82 -20.91 -20.59
N PHE A 523 23.54 -19.64 -20.42
CA PHE A 523 22.61 -18.85 -21.23
C PHE A 523 23.30 -17.94 -22.25
N GLY A 524 24.65 -17.96 -22.30
CA GLY A 524 25.45 -17.06 -23.12
C GLY A 524 25.55 -15.63 -22.58
N ILE A 525 25.32 -15.45 -21.28
CA ILE A 525 25.40 -14.18 -20.55
C ILE A 525 26.56 -14.26 -19.57
N HIS A 526 27.56 -13.38 -19.70
CA HIS A 526 28.72 -13.34 -18.79
C HIS A 526 28.78 -11.97 -18.11
N PHE A 527 28.75 -11.93 -16.80
CA PHE A 527 28.97 -10.71 -16.02
C PHE A 527 30.47 -10.48 -15.86
N ASN A 528 30.98 -9.36 -16.38
CA ASN A 528 32.39 -8.99 -16.26
C ASN A 528 32.67 -8.37 -14.90
N GLU A 529 33.82 -8.70 -14.32
CA GLU A 529 34.22 -8.19 -12.99
C GLU A 529 34.78 -6.76 -13.10
N ASP A 530 33.90 -5.83 -13.41
CA ASP A 530 34.17 -4.41 -13.63
C ASP A 530 33.13 -3.48 -13.02
N THR A 531 33.30 -2.16 -13.18
CA THR A 531 32.39 -1.11 -12.71
C THR A 531 32.28 0.00 -13.74
N HIS A 532 31.07 0.25 -14.21
CA HIS A 532 30.73 1.35 -15.13
C HIS A 532 29.69 2.30 -14.50
N ASN A 533 29.42 3.42 -15.14
CA ASN A 533 28.44 4.42 -14.71
C ASN A 533 28.64 4.88 -13.25
N ARG A 534 29.90 5.06 -12.83
CA ARG A 534 30.18 5.50 -11.46
C ARG A 534 29.63 6.89 -11.22
N VAL A 535 28.91 7.05 -10.11
CA VAL A 535 28.28 8.30 -9.69
C VAL A 535 28.94 8.78 -8.39
N VAL A 536 29.30 10.06 -8.33
CA VAL A 536 29.82 10.69 -7.13
C VAL A 536 28.81 11.69 -6.59
N GLY A 537 28.38 11.48 -5.36
CA GLY A 537 27.37 12.33 -4.71
C GLY A 537 26.03 12.34 -5.46
N ASN A 538 25.52 13.52 -5.80
CA ASN A 538 24.26 13.72 -6.50
C ASN A 538 24.42 13.96 -8.02
N ASP A 539 25.54 13.55 -8.61
CA ASP A 539 25.72 13.59 -10.06
C ASP A 539 24.97 12.44 -10.72
N TYR A 540 23.69 12.66 -11.01
CA TYR A 540 22.84 11.67 -11.66
C TYR A 540 23.15 11.46 -13.14
N VAL A 541 23.98 12.32 -13.78
CA VAL A 541 24.28 12.23 -15.22
C VAL A 541 25.07 10.97 -15.55
N GLY A 542 26.00 10.58 -14.69
CA GLY A 542 26.82 9.37 -14.86
C GLY A 542 25.97 8.10 -15.01
N GLY A 543 24.90 7.98 -14.21
CA GLY A 543 23.98 6.86 -14.23
C GLY A 543 22.85 6.94 -15.27
N LYS A 544 22.80 8.00 -16.08
CA LYS A 544 21.75 8.17 -17.10
C LYS A 544 21.91 7.15 -18.23
N ILE A 545 20.79 6.48 -18.54
CA ILE A 545 20.67 5.59 -19.70
C ILE A 545 19.44 6.01 -20.50
N GLU A 546 19.65 6.33 -21.77
CA GLU A 546 18.59 6.64 -22.71
C GLU A 546 17.98 5.35 -23.29
N VAL A 547 16.66 5.30 -23.33
CA VAL A 547 15.93 4.16 -23.85
C VAL A 547 15.48 4.50 -25.28
N PRO A 548 15.98 3.79 -26.30
CA PRO A 548 15.60 4.04 -27.69
C PRO A 548 14.08 3.84 -27.91
N ALA A 549 13.50 4.66 -28.76
CA ALA A 549 12.11 4.48 -29.18
C ALA A 549 11.91 3.08 -29.79
N GLY A 550 10.81 2.43 -29.40
CA GLY A 550 10.53 1.06 -29.86
C GLY A 550 11.24 -0.04 -29.07
N ASN A 551 11.87 0.28 -27.93
CA ASN A 551 12.43 -0.75 -27.05
C ASN A 551 11.34 -1.75 -26.67
N LYS A 552 11.64 -3.06 -26.78
CA LYS A 552 10.66 -4.13 -26.59
C LYS A 552 10.31 -4.40 -25.12
N ILE A 553 11.19 -4.01 -24.20
CA ILE A 553 11.04 -4.19 -22.76
C ILE A 553 10.47 -2.92 -22.13
N LEU A 554 11.13 -1.78 -22.31
CA LEU A 554 10.78 -0.50 -21.75
C LEU A 554 10.01 0.33 -22.78
N LYS A 555 8.69 0.10 -22.90
CA LYS A 555 7.85 0.68 -23.97
C LYS A 555 7.42 2.10 -23.70
N ASN A 556 7.27 2.48 -22.41
CA ASN A 556 6.71 3.75 -21.96
C ASN A 556 7.75 4.63 -21.26
N VAL A 557 9.03 4.39 -21.52
CA VAL A 557 10.15 5.01 -20.82
C VAL A 557 11.12 5.58 -21.83
N GLN A 558 11.64 6.77 -21.55
CA GLN A 558 12.67 7.42 -22.37
C GLN A 558 14.03 7.44 -21.70
N THR A 559 14.04 7.48 -20.36
CA THR A 559 15.29 7.58 -19.58
C THR A 559 15.15 6.81 -18.28
N ILE A 560 16.14 5.97 -17.99
CA ILE A 560 16.30 5.30 -16.70
C ILE A 560 17.61 5.72 -16.04
N TYR A 561 17.69 5.45 -14.76
CA TYR A 561 18.89 5.62 -13.96
C TYR A 561 19.41 4.26 -13.51
N GLN A 562 20.69 4.01 -13.77
CA GLN A 562 21.41 2.83 -13.35
C GLN A 562 22.87 3.20 -13.13
N LYS A 563 23.36 3.07 -11.90
CA LYS A 563 24.74 3.42 -11.51
C LYS A 563 25.51 2.18 -11.10
N GLU A 564 26.83 2.29 -11.14
CA GLU A 564 27.71 1.24 -10.61
C GLU A 564 27.34 -0.14 -11.19
N VAL A 565 27.42 -0.25 -12.51
CA VAL A 565 26.96 -1.39 -13.30
C VAL A 565 28.14 -2.25 -13.71
N CYS A 566 28.09 -3.56 -13.49
CA CYS A 566 29.02 -4.45 -14.20
C CYS A 566 28.60 -4.60 -15.66
N SER A 567 29.57 -4.68 -16.56
CA SER A 567 29.29 -4.92 -17.98
C SER A 567 28.89 -6.37 -18.24
N ILE A 568 28.13 -6.58 -19.32
CA ILE A 568 27.68 -7.91 -19.73
C ILE A 568 28.28 -8.25 -21.11
N THR A 569 28.98 -9.37 -21.21
CA THR A 569 29.35 -9.98 -22.49
C THR A 569 28.27 -10.97 -22.92
N VAL A 570 27.76 -10.82 -24.15
CA VAL A 570 26.74 -11.72 -24.70
C VAL A 570 27.27 -12.60 -25.81
N LYS A 571 26.90 -13.88 -25.78
CA LYS A 571 27.14 -14.88 -26.85
C LYS A 571 25.82 -15.60 -27.14
N ALA A 572 25.62 -16.06 -28.39
CA ALA A 572 24.42 -16.84 -28.70
C ALA A 572 24.19 -17.94 -27.65
N PRO A 573 22.96 -18.14 -27.17
CA PRO A 573 21.69 -17.58 -27.64
C PRO A 573 21.32 -16.20 -27.04
N ALA A 574 22.17 -15.58 -26.18
CA ALA A 574 21.90 -14.28 -25.59
C ALA A 574 21.99 -13.15 -26.62
N GLN A 575 21.21 -12.09 -26.35
CA GLN A 575 21.15 -10.89 -27.17
C GLN A 575 21.11 -9.64 -26.27
N SER A 576 21.78 -8.55 -26.69
CA SER A 576 21.66 -7.24 -26.06
C SER A 576 20.30 -6.63 -26.39
N MET A 577 19.59 -6.13 -25.37
CA MET A 577 18.27 -5.50 -25.49
C MET A 577 18.30 -4.00 -25.21
N LEU A 578 19.30 -3.54 -24.47
CA LEU A 578 19.58 -2.14 -24.20
C LEU A 578 21.09 -1.99 -23.98
N ALA A 579 21.68 -0.95 -24.56
CA ALA A 579 23.09 -0.63 -24.39
C ALA A 579 23.31 0.87 -24.27
N LYS A 580 24.37 1.29 -23.57
CA LYS A 580 24.90 2.66 -23.51
C LYS A 580 26.30 2.64 -24.16
N GLY A 581 26.39 3.02 -25.44
CA GLY A 581 27.58 2.76 -26.23
C GLY A 581 27.84 1.26 -26.32
N ASP A 582 29.05 0.81 -25.97
CA ASP A 582 29.45 -0.61 -25.96
C ASP A 582 29.02 -1.34 -24.69
N LEU A 583 28.54 -0.62 -23.65
CA LEU A 583 28.08 -1.19 -22.40
C LEU A 583 26.70 -1.84 -22.59
N VAL A 584 26.61 -3.15 -22.57
CA VAL A 584 25.35 -3.87 -22.54
C VAL A 584 24.72 -3.72 -21.17
N VAL A 585 23.56 -3.08 -21.13
CA VAL A 585 22.78 -2.81 -19.91
C VAL A 585 21.79 -3.92 -19.62
N PHE A 586 21.04 -4.35 -20.66
CA PHE A 586 20.09 -5.46 -20.56
C PHE A 586 20.43 -6.53 -21.59
N ALA A 587 20.46 -7.77 -21.14
CA ALA A 587 20.60 -8.95 -21.98
C ALA A 587 19.39 -9.89 -21.79
N THR A 588 19.01 -10.61 -22.84
CA THR A 588 18.01 -11.68 -22.78
C THR A 588 18.46 -12.91 -23.53
N ALA A 589 18.04 -14.10 -23.09
CA ALA A 589 18.23 -15.35 -23.79
C ALA A 589 16.96 -16.19 -23.84
N LYS A 590 16.76 -16.93 -24.94
CA LYS A 590 15.68 -17.92 -25.08
C LYS A 590 16.28 -19.32 -25.02
N ILE A 591 15.81 -20.13 -24.05
CA ILE A 591 16.28 -21.52 -23.88
C ILE A 591 15.04 -22.44 -23.82
N GLY A 592 14.88 -23.28 -24.83
CA GLY A 592 13.72 -24.13 -24.91
C GLY A 592 12.41 -23.30 -24.89
N LYS A 593 11.60 -23.48 -23.86
CA LYS A 593 10.34 -22.73 -23.68
C LYS A 593 10.50 -21.49 -22.78
N GLY A 594 11.64 -21.33 -22.12
CA GLY A 594 11.85 -20.29 -21.12
C GLY A 594 12.61 -19.09 -21.63
N THR A 595 12.77 -18.12 -20.75
CA THR A 595 13.42 -16.83 -21.03
C THR A 595 14.31 -16.44 -19.85
N VAL A 596 15.47 -15.86 -20.16
CA VAL A 596 16.33 -15.20 -19.18
C VAL A 596 16.35 -13.70 -19.47
N PHE A 597 16.27 -12.88 -18.42
CA PHE A 597 16.57 -11.45 -18.43
C PHE A 597 17.73 -11.19 -17.47
N ALA A 598 18.70 -10.39 -17.87
CA ALA A 598 19.87 -10.07 -17.06
C ALA A 598 20.23 -8.58 -17.15
N THR A 599 20.71 -8.03 -16.04
CA THR A 599 21.29 -6.70 -15.93
C THR A 599 22.40 -6.68 -14.88
N GLY A 600 23.36 -5.78 -15.02
CA GLY A 600 24.54 -5.68 -14.16
C GLY A 600 24.38 -4.79 -12.93
N ASP A 601 23.15 -4.45 -12.53
CA ASP A 601 22.83 -3.65 -11.35
C ASP A 601 21.39 -3.95 -10.88
N PRO A 602 21.13 -4.02 -9.57
CA PRO A 602 19.78 -4.25 -9.00
C PRO A 602 18.80 -3.07 -9.12
N TRP A 603 19.03 -2.10 -9.91
CA TRP A 603 18.49 -0.77 -10.19
C TRP A 603 17.02 -0.45 -9.87
N LEU A 604 16.19 -1.45 -9.58
CA LEU A 604 14.75 -1.28 -9.27
C LEU A 604 14.44 -1.30 -7.76
N TYR A 605 15.44 -1.09 -6.92
CA TYR A 605 15.22 -0.95 -5.49
C TYR A 605 14.59 0.41 -5.12
N ASN A 606 14.06 0.49 -3.90
CA ASN A 606 13.11 1.54 -3.49
C ASN A 606 13.61 2.95 -3.75
N GLU A 607 14.84 3.30 -3.39
CA GLU A 607 15.31 4.68 -3.51
C GLU A 607 15.29 5.21 -4.94
N TYR A 608 15.25 4.34 -5.94
CA TYR A 608 15.18 4.73 -7.35
C TYR A 608 13.81 4.48 -7.99
N THR A 609 12.91 3.79 -7.29
CA THR A 609 11.54 3.51 -7.79
C THR A 609 10.46 4.27 -7.04
N ASP A 610 10.72 4.72 -5.81
CA ASP A 610 9.74 5.41 -4.96
C ASP A 610 9.67 6.94 -5.18
N GLY A 611 10.51 7.47 -6.06
CA GLY A 611 10.57 8.87 -6.45
C GLY A 611 11.28 9.82 -5.47
N ARG A 612 11.72 9.34 -4.30
CA ARG A 612 12.31 10.22 -3.27
C ARG A 612 13.67 10.79 -3.64
N LYS A 613 14.48 10.05 -4.37
CA LYS A 613 15.88 10.42 -4.64
C LYS A 613 16.15 10.82 -6.09
N LEU A 614 15.52 10.19 -7.05
CA LEU A 614 15.80 10.51 -8.45
C LEU A 614 15.11 11.79 -8.92
N PRO A 615 15.79 12.62 -9.70
CA PRO A 615 15.15 13.68 -10.49
C PRO A 615 14.02 13.12 -11.37
N VAL A 616 12.97 13.92 -11.55
CA VAL A 616 11.71 13.54 -12.25
C VAL A 616 11.93 13.01 -13.68
N MET A 617 13.04 13.38 -14.33
CA MET A 617 13.37 12.90 -15.67
C MET A 617 13.67 11.41 -15.73
N TYR A 618 14.01 10.77 -14.61
CA TYR A 618 14.28 9.34 -14.54
C TYR A 618 12.99 8.58 -14.25
N GLN A 619 12.65 7.62 -15.09
CA GLN A 619 11.37 6.94 -15.10
C GLN A 619 11.45 5.50 -14.57
N ASN A 620 12.31 5.26 -13.56
CA ASN A 620 12.54 3.90 -13.00
C ASN A 620 11.25 3.26 -12.47
N ALA A 621 10.35 4.01 -11.85
CA ALA A 621 9.04 3.50 -11.42
C ALA A 621 8.19 2.98 -12.59
N GLN A 622 8.18 3.69 -13.73
CA GLN A 622 7.49 3.24 -14.94
C GLN A 622 8.23 2.07 -15.59
N ALA A 623 9.55 2.09 -15.57
CA ALA A 623 10.39 1.01 -16.09
C ALA A 623 10.16 -0.32 -15.33
N ALA A 624 9.94 -0.27 -14.01
CA ALA A 624 9.55 -1.44 -13.24
C ALA A 624 8.22 -2.04 -13.73
N LYS A 625 7.23 -1.19 -14.03
CA LYS A 625 5.93 -1.64 -14.59
C LYS A 625 6.10 -2.29 -15.97
N ASP A 626 6.85 -1.64 -16.86
CA ASP A 626 7.12 -2.15 -18.21
C ASP A 626 7.85 -3.49 -18.16
N LEU A 627 8.89 -3.61 -17.31
CA LEU A 627 9.65 -4.86 -17.15
C LEU A 627 8.77 -5.98 -16.62
N VAL A 628 7.98 -5.74 -15.55
CA VAL A 628 7.09 -6.77 -14.98
C VAL A 628 6.06 -7.24 -16.01
N GLN A 629 5.47 -6.33 -16.78
CA GLN A 629 4.53 -6.69 -17.83
C GLN A 629 5.20 -7.48 -18.96
N TRP A 630 6.43 -7.12 -19.33
CA TRP A 630 7.21 -7.89 -20.30
C TRP A 630 7.53 -9.30 -19.78
N LEU A 631 7.96 -9.44 -18.51
CA LEU A 631 8.23 -10.74 -17.89
C LEU A 631 6.98 -11.63 -17.89
N ILE A 632 5.80 -11.10 -17.57
CA ILE A 632 4.52 -11.83 -17.63
C ILE A 632 4.27 -12.40 -19.04
N GLN A 633 4.56 -11.60 -20.08
CA GLN A 633 4.41 -12.04 -21.49
C GLN A 633 5.38 -13.16 -21.88
N GLN A 634 6.48 -13.35 -21.14
CA GLN A 634 7.43 -14.43 -21.39
C GLN A 634 6.99 -15.78 -20.78
N ILE A 635 6.02 -15.77 -19.87
CA ILE A 635 5.53 -17.01 -19.24
C ILE A 635 4.74 -17.82 -20.27
N PRO A 636 5.12 -19.09 -20.52
CA PRO A 636 4.42 -19.91 -21.50
C PRO A 636 2.92 -20.08 -21.13
N VAL A 637 2.06 -19.92 -22.12
CA VAL A 637 0.64 -20.22 -21.94
C VAL A 637 0.51 -21.74 -21.76
N LYS A 638 0.04 -22.17 -20.59
CA LYS A 638 -0.32 -23.58 -20.40
C LYS A 638 -1.47 -23.92 -21.36
N LYS A 639 -1.19 -24.78 -22.33
CA LYS A 639 -2.21 -25.33 -23.23
C LYS A 639 -3.18 -26.22 -22.45
#